data_77d0269d0170af9db95888eeff4e87b5
#
_entry.id   77d0269d0170af9db95888eeff4e87b5
#
_cell.length_a   1.000
_cell.length_b   1.000
_cell.length_c   1.000
_cell.angle_alpha   90.00
_cell.angle_beta   90.00
_cell.angle_gamma   90.00
#
_symmetry.space_group_name_H-M   'P 1'
#
loop_
_entity.id
_entity.type
_entity.pdbx_description
1 polymer ?
#
loop_
_entity_poly.entity_id
_entity_poly.type
_entity_poly.pdbx_seq_one_letter_code
_entity_poly.pdbx_strand_id
1 'polypeptide(L)'
;VSVLRRDLLASFVVFLVAIPLSLGIAVASGAPVAAGLVAAIVGGVVAGLAGGSPLQVSGPAAGLTVIVAQLVQTYGWRATCTITLLGGLLQLALGASRVARTALAVSPAVVHGMLAGVGAVLVLAQVHVLLGGSPQQSALANLRELPRQVLHPHTHPALIGGLTVLALAGWSRLPRGRGRLGAALRLVPAPLPAVALATLAAWSLGWHARRVDLPGTLLAGWSAPVLPHGSPAAIVGAVVSVGLVAAVESLLCSVAVDRRRPPGVPPADLDRELLGQGAANAVSGLLGGLPVAGVIVRSTANLEAGACTRASAVLHGVWVLVLALSCGPVIEQVPLSALAALLVVLGVRLMDTARVRDLRHHREAPAYFATLAGVIVLGLGEGVLLGIGIMVVLALRRLTRLSVRAERLVPAPGDAPISPRWHVVVEGTLTFLGVPKVTRLLRDVPSGADVDLDLNVDFMDHAAFDAVHQWRLAHERQGGRVDIDEVHETWYERAVTGEMSPPGKTPPPARWWAPWANRRRRAEAELDAPEVSPSALLLAGVREYHGRTAPLVRPIMAELAMAQKPKHLFITCVDSRVVPNIITASGPGDLFINRNVGNLVPRHGSRTHDDSVAATVEYAVNVLGIKTISVCGHSNCGAMAALLGGGTEVEHLRGLSRWLKHGNHSLARFLAADAPAPADPDAADSPLTRLCKTNVMQQLDNLRTYPWLRERVDAGEIELVGLFLELESATVHVLDPAAETFVPVPDEAPDGGGKDAKSLT
;
A
#
# COMPACT_ATOMS: atom_id res chain seq x y z
N VAL A 1 24.24 26.07 18.94
CA VAL A 1 25.62 25.91 18.42
C VAL A 1 25.86 24.53 17.85
N SER A 2 25.34 23.45 18.47
CA SER A 2 25.54 22.07 17.98
C SER A 2 24.86 21.76 16.63
N VAL A 3 23.65 22.27 16.37
CA VAL A 3 22.89 22.08 15.13
C VAL A 3 23.56 22.80 13.97
N LEU A 4 23.92 24.08 14.12
CA LEU A 4 24.59 24.86 13.09
C LEU A 4 25.92 24.23 12.68
N ARG A 5 26.69 23.70 13.65
CA ARG A 5 27.96 23.02 13.38
C ARG A 5 27.74 21.73 12.55
N ARG A 6 26.67 20.97 12.82
CA ARG A 6 26.32 19.78 12.04
C ARG A 6 25.93 20.14 10.62
N ASP A 7 25.08 21.14 10.45
CA ASP A 7 24.68 21.61 9.11
C ASP A 7 25.84 22.19 8.32
N LEU A 8 26.79 22.89 8.96
CA LEU A 8 27.99 23.40 8.33
C LEU A 8 28.86 22.25 7.80
N LEU A 9 29.11 21.22 8.61
CA LEU A 9 29.90 20.06 8.20
C LEU A 9 29.19 19.28 7.07
N ALA A 10 27.88 19.07 7.20
CA ALA A 10 27.09 18.39 6.17
C ALA A 10 27.09 19.18 4.86
N SER A 11 26.90 20.50 4.90
CA SER A 11 26.95 21.36 3.72
C SER A 11 28.29 21.29 2.98
N PHE A 12 29.39 21.19 3.71
CA PHE A 12 30.73 21.05 3.12
C PHE A 12 30.90 19.68 2.43
N VAL A 13 30.42 18.58 3.04
CA VAL A 13 30.46 17.26 2.40
C VAL A 13 29.60 17.26 1.12
N VAL A 14 28.40 17.84 1.16
CA VAL A 14 27.55 17.95 -0.02
C VAL A 14 28.17 18.80 -1.11
N PHE A 15 28.79 19.91 -0.76
CA PHE A 15 29.53 20.78 -1.67
C PHE A 15 30.63 20.02 -2.44
N LEU A 16 31.43 19.21 -1.74
CA LEU A 16 32.47 18.40 -2.36
C LEU A 16 31.95 17.33 -3.34
N VAL A 17 30.74 16.81 -3.09
CA VAL A 17 30.04 15.90 -4.03
C VAL A 17 29.44 16.66 -5.21
N ALA A 18 28.92 17.86 -4.96
CA ALA A 18 28.12 18.60 -5.92
C ALA A 18 28.95 19.13 -7.11
N ILE A 19 30.17 19.54 -6.87
CA ILE A 19 31.01 20.19 -7.90
C ILE A 19 31.26 19.26 -9.08
N PRO A 20 31.97 18.10 -8.92
CA PRO A 20 32.28 17.26 -10.06
C PRO A 20 31.02 16.75 -10.77
N LEU A 21 29.93 16.50 -10.03
CA LEU A 21 28.65 16.06 -10.61
C LEU A 21 28.01 17.18 -11.43
N SER A 22 28.02 18.43 -10.95
CA SER A 22 27.42 19.56 -11.68
C SER A 22 28.17 19.86 -12.98
N LEU A 23 29.50 19.86 -12.94
CA LEU A 23 30.32 20.02 -14.11
C LEU A 23 30.10 18.89 -15.12
N GLY A 24 30.12 17.64 -14.65
CA GLY A 24 29.88 16.47 -15.49
C GLY A 24 28.51 16.49 -16.17
N ILE A 25 27.45 16.85 -15.45
CA ILE A 25 26.09 16.96 -16.00
C ILE A 25 26.02 18.06 -17.06
N ALA A 26 26.66 19.22 -16.84
CA ALA A 26 26.67 20.30 -17.82
C ALA A 26 27.35 19.84 -19.12
N VAL A 27 28.54 19.26 -19.03
CA VAL A 27 29.25 18.70 -20.17
C VAL A 27 28.45 17.64 -20.90
N ALA A 28 27.85 16.69 -20.16
CA ALA A 28 27.01 15.62 -20.71
C ALA A 28 25.76 16.13 -21.41
N SER A 29 25.24 17.27 -20.97
CA SER A 29 24.07 17.93 -21.56
C SER A 29 24.45 18.81 -22.78
N GLY A 30 25.70 18.93 -23.14
CA GLY A 30 26.16 19.85 -24.16
C GLY A 30 25.98 21.34 -23.81
N ALA A 31 25.76 21.63 -22.54
CA ALA A 31 25.57 22.97 -22.00
C ALA A 31 26.93 23.60 -21.63
N PRO A 32 27.02 24.93 -21.56
CA PRO A 32 28.19 25.59 -20.99
C PRO A 32 28.46 25.08 -19.57
N VAL A 33 29.71 24.83 -19.22
CA VAL A 33 30.08 24.25 -17.92
C VAL A 33 29.61 25.12 -16.74
N ALA A 34 29.67 26.45 -16.91
CA ALA A 34 29.16 27.40 -15.94
C ALA A 34 27.68 27.18 -15.59
N ALA A 35 26.86 26.70 -16.54
CA ALA A 35 25.45 26.42 -16.31
C ALA A 35 25.21 25.36 -15.22
N GLY A 36 26.10 24.37 -15.08
CA GLY A 36 26.06 23.39 -14.02
C GLY A 36 26.31 23.98 -12.63
N LEU A 37 27.24 24.93 -12.53
CA LEU A 37 27.55 25.65 -11.29
C LEU A 37 26.38 26.58 -10.92
N VAL A 38 25.81 27.32 -11.87
CA VAL A 38 24.65 28.19 -11.68
C VAL A 38 23.48 27.35 -11.14
N ALA A 39 23.18 26.21 -11.75
CA ALA A 39 22.10 25.34 -11.30
C ALA A 39 22.35 24.75 -9.89
N ALA A 40 23.60 24.46 -9.52
CA ALA A 40 23.95 24.01 -8.17
C ALA A 40 23.77 25.12 -7.12
N ILE A 41 24.15 26.34 -7.46
CA ILE A 41 24.02 27.54 -6.61
C ILE A 41 22.51 27.83 -6.41
N VAL A 42 21.74 27.94 -7.50
CA VAL A 42 20.31 28.23 -7.46
C VAL A 42 19.53 27.11 -6.77
N GLY A 43 19.83 25.85 -7.09
CA GLY A 43 19.22 24.69 -6.44
C GLY A 43 19.48 24.63 -4.94
N GLY A 44 20.71 24.92 -4.51
CA GLY A 44 21.06 25.00 -3.10
C GLY A 44 20.37 26.16 -2.38
N VAL A 45 20.47 27.38 -2.93
CA VAL A 45 19.97 28.60 -2.29
C VAL A 45 18.46 28.73 -2.44
N VAL A 46 17.94 28.75 -3.67
CA VAL A 46 16.50 29.05 -3.91
C VAL A 46 15.61 27.90 -3.50
N ALA A 47 15.88 26.66 -3.97
CA ALA A 47 15.09 25.50 -3.56
C ALA A 47 15.30 25.18 -2.07
N GLY A 48 16.50 25.35 -1.52
CA GLY A 48 16.77 25.15 -0.10
C GLY A 48 15.98 26.10 0.81
N LEU A 49 15.81 27.37 0.43
CA LEU A 49 15.04 28.35 1.20
C LEU A 49 13.53 28.19 1.00
N ALA A 50 13.06 28.05 -0.25
CA ALA A 50 11.66 28.04 -0.60
C ALA A 50 10.99 26.65 -0.48
N GLY A 51 11.78 25.56 -0.65
CA GLY A 51 11.28 24.18 -0.69
C GLY A 51 10.64 23.69 0.60
N GLY A 52 9.88 22.63 0.48
CA GLY A 52 9.12 21.97 1.57
C GLY A 52 9.89 20.85 2.27
N SER A 53 10.95 20.32 1.66
CA SER A 53 11.78 19.23 2.22
C SER A 53 13.03 19.79 2.91
N PRO A 54 13.13 19.69 4.26
CA PRO A 54 14.20 20.36 5.01
C PRO A 54 15.61 19.86 4.70
N LEU A 55 15.76 18.58 4.33
CA LEU A 55 17.05 17.92 4.19
C LEU A 55 17.39 17.54 2.75
N GLN A 56 16.50 17.85 1.82
CA GLN A 56 16.75 17.65 0.39
C GLN A 56 17.75 18.65 -0.13
N VAL A 57 18.62 18.17 -1.00
CA VAL A 57 19.58 19.01 -1.71
C VAL A 57 19.25 18.98 -3.19
N SER A 58 19.01 20.17 -3.76
CA SER A 58 18.67 20.35 -5.16
C SER A 58 19.85 20.87 -5.98
N GLY A 59 19.80 20.62 -7.27
CA GLY A 59 20.83 21.06 -8.21
C GLY A 59 20.63 20.41 -9.59
N PRO A 60 21.58 20.51 -10.53
CA PRO A 60 21.45 19.87 -11.82
C PRO A 60 21.30 18.36 -11.65
N ALA A 61 20.29 17.79 -12.30
CA ALA A 61 19.88 16.40 -12.14
C ALA A 61 20.36 15.53 -13.31
N ALA A 62 20.89 14.36 -12.98
CA ALA A 62 21.34 13.40 -13.99
C ALA A 62 20.18 12.88 -14.85
N GLY A 63 18.96 12.78 -14.27
CA GLY A 63 17.76 12.38 -14.98
C GLY A 63 17.34 13.31 -16.11
N LEU A 64 17.66 14.59 -16.01
CA LEU A 64 17.35 15.61 -17.01
C LEU A 64 18.44 15.76 -18.09
N THR A 65 19.61 15.14 -17.93
CA THR A 65 20.76 15.30 -18.83
C THR A 65 20.39 15.01 -20.28
N VAL A 66 19.66 13.93 -20.54
CA VAL A 66 19.30 13.50 -21.89
C VAL A 66 18.31 14.47 -22.53
N ILE A 67 17.30 14.93 -21.77
CA ILE A 67 16.33 15.93 -22.26
C ILE A 67 17.05 17.21 -22.61
N VAL A 68 17.90 17.69 -21.70
CA VAL A 68 18.64 18.95 -21.92
C VAL A 68 19.56 18.83 -23.14
N ALA A 69 20.25 17.69 -23.30
CA ALA A 69 21.10 17.46 -24.47
C ALA A 69 20.31 17.54 -25.80
N GLN A 70 19.13 16.95 -25.85
CA GLN A 70 18.23 17.03 -27.02
C GLN A 70 17.74 18.47 -27.25
N LEU A 71 17.35 19.19 -26.19
CA LEU A 71 16.90 20.57 -26.30
C LEU A 71 18.01 21.51 -26.77
N VAL A 72 19.22 21.33 -26.27
CA VAL A 72 20.40 22.11 -26.70
C VAL A 72 20.70 21.86 -28.18
N GLN A 73 20.61 20.64 -28.65
CA GLN A 73 20.82 20.29 -30.06
C GLN A 73 19.72 20.83 -30.96
N THR A 74 18.45 20.80 -30.51
CA THR A 74 17.29 21.20 -31.31
C THR A 74 17.07 22.71 -31.33
N TYR A 75 17.16 23.37 -30.16
CA TYR A 75 16.81 24.77 -30.00
C TYR A 75 17.99 25.70 -29.66
N GLY A 76 19.14 25.11 -29.35
CA GLY A 76 20.28 25.83 -28.83
C GLY A 76 20.19 26.14 -27.33
N TRP A 77 21.34 26.54 -26.74
CA TRP A 77 21.44 26.73 -25.28
C TRP A 77 20.50 27.82 -24.73
N ARG A 78 20.49 28.99 -25.39
CA ARG A 78 19.67 30.15 -24.94
C ARG A 78 18.16 29.87 -24.92
N ALA A 79 17.67 29.13 -25.91
CA ALA A 79 16.27 28.72 -25.96
C ALA A 79 15.96 27.61 -24.92
N THR A 80 16.91 26.73 -24.66
CA THR A 80 16.82 25.73 -23.58
C THR A 80 16.66 26.40 -22.20
N CYS A 81 17.35 27.52 -21.97
CA CYS A 81 17.17 28.32 -20.74
C CYS A 81 15.74 28.86 -20.63
N THR A 82 15.12 29.32 -21.73
CA THR A 82 13.71 29.76 -21.74
C THR A 82 12.77 28.58 -21.44
N ILE A 83 13.02 27.42 -22.03
CA ILE A 83 12.24 26.20 -21.75
C ILE A 83 12.34 25.80 -20.26
N THR A 84 13.54 25.93 -19.68
CA THR A 84 13.75 25.69 -18.24
C THR A 84 12.97 26.66 -17.37
N LEU A 85 12.99 27.95 -17.71
CA LEU A 85 12.22 29.00 -17.04
C LEU A 85 10.71 28.70 -17.09
N LEU A 86 10.19 28.41 -18.29
CA LEU A 86 8.77 28.07 -18.47
C LEU A 86 8.39 26.76 -17.76
N GLY A 87 9.27 25.76 -17.75
CA GLY A 87 9.11 24.54 -16.95
C GLY A 87 9.02 24.82 -15.45
N GLY A 88 9.82 25.79 -14.96
CA GLY A 88 9.74 26.29 -13.59
C GLY A 88 8.40 26.97 -13.28
N LEU A 89 7.89 27.80 -14.19
CA LEU A 89 6.57 28.43 -14.05
C LEU A 89 5.43 27.37 -14.04
N LEU A 90 5.56 26.33 -14.86
CA LEU A 90 4.62 25.18 -14.82
C LEU A 90 4.65 24.49 -13.45
N GLN A 91 5.82 24.26 -12.88
CA GLN A 91 5.95 23.66 -11.55
C GLN A 91 5.36 24.55 -10.45
N LEU A 92 5.51 25.88 -10.55
CA LEU A 92 4.86 26.83 -9.64
C LEU A 92 3.34 26.70 -9.72
N ALA A 93 2.77 26.63 -10.94
CA ALA A 93 1.34 26.44 -11.14
C ALA A 93 0.85 25.10 -10.56
N LEU A 94 1.60 24.01 -10.78
CA LEU A 94 1.28 22.70 -10.22
C LEU A 94 1.38 22.68 -8.69
N GLY A 95 2.38 23.32 -8.09
CA GLY A 95 2.50 23.44 -6.64
C GLY A 95 1.38 24.27 -6.02
N ALA A 96 0.99 25.39 -6.66
CA ALA A 96 -0.10 26.24 -6.22
C ALA A 96 -1.48 25.53 -6.32
N SER A 97 -1.67 24.68 -7.30
CA SER A 97 -2.89 23.86 -7.45
C SER A 97 -2.99 22.68 -6.50
N ARG A 98 -1.98 22.47 -5.64
CA ARG A 98 -1.91 21.40 -4.64
C ARG A 98 -2.05 19.97 -5.20
N VAL A 99 -1.63 19.76 -6.45
CA VAL A 99 -1.65 18.44 -7.10
C VAL A 99 -0.37 17.62 -6.89
N ALA A 100 0.61 18.10 -6.11
CA ALA A 100 1.86 17.39 -5.88
C ALA A 100 1.67 15.97 -5.31
N ARG A 101 0.63 15.75 -4.50
CA ARG A 101 0.29 14.42 -3.96
C ARG A 101 -0.20 13.45 -5.03
N THR A 102 -0.91 13.94 -6.06
CA THR A 102 -1.39 13.10 -7.17
C THR A 102 -0.27 12.72 -8.13
N ALA A 103 0.79 13.53 -8.24
CA ALA A 103 1.99 13.17 -9.01
C ALA A 103 2.71 11.94 -8.43
N LEU A 104 2.52 11.63 -7.14
CA LEU A 104 3.01 10.38 -6.51
C LEU A 104 2.19 9.14 -6.89
N ALA A 105 1.07 9.29 -7.58
CA ALA A 105 0.29 8.17 -8.12
C ALA A 105 0.97 7.48 -9.31
N VAL A 106 2.11 7.98 -9.77
CA VAL A 106 2.92 7.31 -10.79
C VAL A 106 3.52 6.03 -10.19
N SER A 107 3.32 4.90 -10.87
CA SER A 107 3.83 3.61 -10.41
C SER A 107 5.35 3.64 -10.20
N PRO A 108 5.86 3.12 -9.07
CA PRO A 108 7.29 2.96 -8.84
C PRO A 108 8.02 2.22 -9.97
N ALA A 109 7.34 1.28 -10.66
CA ALA A 109 7.92 0.54 -11.78
C ALA A 109 8.26 1.45 -12.96
N VAL A 110 7.38 2.40 -13.32
CA VAL A 110 7.63 3.38 -14.38
C VAL A 110 8.79 4.30 -14.01
N VAL A 111 8.80 4.79 -12.77
CA VAL A 111 9.87 5.68 -12.29
C VAL A 111 11.23 4.99 -12.28
N HIS A 112 11.31 3.76 -11.76
CA HIS A 112 12.56 3.01 -11.76
C HIS A 112 13.00 2.59 -13.16
N GLY A 113 12.04 2.26 -14.05
CA GLY A 113 12.31 2.01 -15.48
C GLY A 113 12.88 3.24 -16.18
N MET A 114 12.31 4.41 -15.89
CA MET A 114 12.79 5.71 -16.39
C MET A 114 14.24 5.98 -15.92
N LEU A 115 14.49 5.87 -14.61
CA LEU A 115 15.83 6.11 -14.05
C LEU A 115 16.85 5.14 -14.60
N ALA A 116 16.50 3.87 -14.77
CA ALA A 116 17.38 2.87 -15.36
C ALA A 116 17.63 3.15 -16.85
N GLY A 117 16.60 3.58 -17.60
CA GLY A 117 16.74 4.02 -19.00
C GLY A 117 17.67 5.21 -19.15
N VAL A 118 17.47 6.24 -18.33
CA VAL A 118 18.36 7.41 -18.27
C VAL A 118 19.78 6.99 -17.91
N GLY A 119 19.95 6.11 -16.91
CA GLY A 119 21.24 5.57 -16.54
C GLY A 119 21.94 4.86 -17.70
N ALA A 120 21.22 4.02 -18.45
CA ALA A 120 21.76 3.32 -19.61
C ALA A 120 22.18 4.30 -20.73
N VAL A 121 21.33 5.26 -21.08
CA VAL A 121 21.62 6.27 -22.10
C VAL A 121 22.85 7.12 -21.69
N LEU A 122 22.91 7.50 -20.40
CA LEU A 122 24.03 8.25 -19.86
C LEU A 122 25.35 7.45 -19.96
N VAL A 123 25.34 6.18 -19.58
CA VAL A 123 26.50 5.27 -19.68
C VAL A 123 26.95 5.15 -21.13
N LEU A 124 26.03 4.89 -22.05
CA LEU A 124 26.35 4.75 -23.48
C LEU A 124 27.00 6.00 -24.05
N ALA A 125 26.48 7.18 -23.71
CA ALA A 125 27.05 8.45 -24.16
C ALA A 125 28.42 8.74 -23.51
N GLN A 126 28.54 8.54 -22.21
CA GLN A 126 29.75 8.94 -21.47
C GLN A 126 30.91 7.97 -21.63
N VAL A 127 30.69 6.73 -22.00
CA VAL A 127 31.77 5.80 -22.36
C VAL A 127 32.53 6.30 -23.60
N HIS A 128 31.85 6.92 -24.56
CA HIS A 128 32.53 7.54 -25.71
C HIS A 128 33.47 8.66 -25.27
N VAL A 129 33.05 9.58 -24.39
CA VAL A 129 33.84 10.67 -23.83
C VAL A 129 34.99 10.12 -22.98
N LEU A 130 34.76 9.08 -22.19
CA LEU A 130 35.75 8.40 -21.37
C LEU A 130 36.89 7.84 -22.25
N LEU A 131 36.54 7.29 -23.43
CA LEU A 131 37.51 6.76 -24.39
C LEU A 131 38.09 7.83 -25.35
N GLY A 132 37.76 9.11 -25.15
CA GLY A 132 38.31 10.26 -25.90
C GLY A 132 37.52 10.63 -27.15
N GLY A 133 36.40 9.95 -27.45
CA GLY A 133 35.49 10.28 -28.53
C GLY A 133 34.47 11.34 -28.16
N SER A 134 33.47 11.49 -29.04
CA SER A 134 32.28 12.33 -28.80
C SER A 134 31.02 11.50 -28.85
N PRO A 135 30.03 11.74 -27.97
CA PRO A 135 28.78 11.01 -27.97
C PRO A 135 27.96 11.32 -29.20
N GLN A 136 27.20 10.33 -29.68
CA GLN A 136 26.27 10.47 -30.79
C GLN A 136 24.91 11.01 -30.29
N GLN A 137 24.05 11.42 -31.22
CA GLN A 137 22.73 12.04 -30.92
C GLN A 137 21.72 11.09 -30.28
N SER A 138 21.82 9.78 -30.49
CA SER A 138 20.89 8.80 -29.94
C SER A 138 21.61 7.65 -29.22
N ALA A 139 20.91 7.02 -28.27
CA ALA A 139 21.46 5.87 -27.54
C ALA A 139 21.76 4.69 -28.46
N LEU A 140 20.93 4.47 -29.49
CA LEU A 140 21.16 3.41 -30.48
C LEU A 140 22.38 3.70 -31.35
N ALA A 141 22.63 4.96 -31.76
CA ALA A 141 23.81 5.35 -32.49
C ALA A 141 25.07 5.17 -31.62
N ASN A 142 25.03 5.57 -30.36
CA ASN A 142 26.11 5.32 -29.39
C ASN A 142 26.37 3.81 -29.24
N LEU A 143 25.35 2.97 -29.17
CA LEU A 143 25.50 1.53 -29.04
C LEU A 143 26.15 0.91 -30.29
N ARG A 144 25.79 1.37 -31.49
CA ARG A 144 26.37 0.91 -32.74
C ARG A 144 27.85 1.29 -32.91
N GLU A 145 28.23 2.51 -32.49
CA GLU A 145 29.60 3.00 -32.59
C GLU A 145 30.52 2.51 -31.45
N LEU A 146 29.93 2.01 -30.35
CA LEU A 146 30.64 1.56 -29.16
C LEU A 146 31.75 0.51 -29.47
N PRO A 147 31.53 -0.54 -30.28
CA PRO A 147 32.56 -1.53 -30.57
C PRO A 147 33.77 -0.91 -31.22
N ARG A 148 33.58 0.01 -32.17
CA ARG A 148 34.65 0.71 -32.86
C ARG A 148 35.43 1.60 -31.89
N GLN A 149 34.74 2.32 -30.99
CA GLN A 149 35.39 3.21 -30.01
C GLN A 149 36.20 2.41 -28.96
N VAL A 150 35.70 1.22 -28.56
CA VAL A 150 36.42 0.33 -27.62
C VAL A 150 37.66 -0.30 -28.26
N LEU A 151 37.59 -0.65 -29.55
CA LEU A 151 38.75 -1.21 -30.29
C LEU A 151 39.82 -0.18 -30.60
N HIS A 152 39.45 1.10 -30.72
CA HIS A 152 40.35 2.20 -31.03
C HIS A 152 40.25 3.36 -30.02
N PRO A 153 40.55 3.14 -28.72
CA PRO A 153 40.47 4.17 -27.71
C PRO A 153 41.62 5.17 -27.85
N HIS A 154 41.34 6.42 -27.50
CA HIS A 154 42.45 7.39 -27.34
C HIS A 154 43.13 7.10 -26.01
N THR A 155 44.44 6.79 -26.06
CA THR A 155 45.18 6.24 -24.93
C THR A 155 45.11 7.12 -23.66
N HIS A 156 45.39 8.42 -23.76
CA HIS A 156 45.41 9.30 -22.60
C HIS A 156 44.03 9.49 -21.96
N PRO A 157 42.95 9.84 -22.69
CA PRO A 157 41.60 9.88 -22.11
C PRO A 157 41.16 8.57 -21.45
N ALA A 158 41.44 7.43 -22.10
CA ALA A 158 41.06 6.11 -21.56
C ALA A 158 41.83 5.79 -20.25
N LEU A 159 43.13 6.15 -20.17
CA LEU A 159 43.91 5.99 -18.94
C LEU A 159 43.39 6.90 -17.81
N ILE A 160 43.07 8.16 -18.10
CA ILE A 160 42.50 9.10 -17.13
C ILE A 160 41.12 8.57 -16.63
N GLY A 161 40.25 8.14 -17.55
CA GLY A 161 38.96 7.58 -17.22
C GLY A 161 39.08 6.31 -16.40
N GLY A 162 39.93 5.37 -16.81
CA GLY A 162 40.20 4.13 -16.07
C GLY A 162 40.76 4.38 -14.66
N LEU A 163 41.73 5.31 -14.52
CA LEU A 163 42.26 5.73 -13.22
C LEU A 163 41.13 6.29 -12.31
N THR A 164 40.24 7.11 -12.87
CA THR A 164 39.12 7.69 -12.13
C THR A 164 38.17 6.58 -11.63
N VAL A 165 37.81 5.61 -12.49
CA VAL A 165 36.96 4.48 -12.10
C VAL A 165 37.62 3.64 -11.00
N LEU A 166 38.89 3.33 -11.15
CA LEU A 166 39.66 2.58 -10.15
C LEU A 166 39.76 3.34 -8.82
N ALA A 167 40.01 4.65 -8.86
CA ALA A 167 40.05 5.49 -7.67
C ALA A 167 38.68 5.53 -6.96
N LEU A 168 37.57 5.65 -7.70
CA LEU A 168 36.20 5.57 -7.15
C LEU A 168 35.91 4.23 -6.48
N ALA A 169 36.25 3.12 -7.13
CA ALA A 169 36.09 1.78 -6.60
C ALA A 169 36.99 1.50 -5.39
N GLY A 170 38.24 1.93 -5.46
CA GLY A 170 39.24 1.78 -4.39
C GLY A 170 38.89 2.59 -3.15
N TRP A 171 38.44 3.85 -3.33
CA TRP A 171 38.07 4.73 -2.22
C TRP A 171 36.93 4.16 -1.36
N SER A 172 35.97 3.49 -1.99
CA SER A 172 34.84 2.83 -1.29
C SER A 172 35.29 1.63 -0.45
N ARG A 173 36.43 1.00 -0.79
CA ARG A 173 36.98 -0.20 -0.13
C ARG A 173 38.08 0.10 0.89
N LEU A 174 38.55 1.35 0.96
CA LEU A 174 39.58 1.72 1.94
C LEU A 174 39.12 1.45 3.37
N PRO A 175 39.92 0.72 4.19
CA PRO A 175 39.59 0.49 5.58
C PRO A 175 39.61 1.81 6.35
N ARG A 176 38.46 2.25 6.79
CA ARG A 176 38.27 3.50 7.52
C ARG A 176 38.59 3.29 9.00
N GLY A 177 39.89 3.33 9.37
CA GLY A 177 40.37 3.16 10.73
C GLY A 177 39.66 4.07 11.77
N ARG A 178 39.76 3.70 13.08
CA ARG A 178 39.14 4.43 14.19
C ARG A 178 39.84 5.74 14.62
N GLY A 179 40.97 6.12 14.01
CA GLY A 179 41.75 7.31 14.35
C GLY A 179 41.22 8.62 13.70
N ARG A 180 41.86 9.77 14.06
CA ARG A 180 41.54 11.09 13.49
C ARG A 180 41.63 11.12 11.95
N LEU A 181 42.63 10.44 11.37
CA LEU A 181 42.78 10.32 9.93
C LEU A 181 41.61 9.54 9.28
N GLY A 182 41.17 8.44 9.90
CA GLY A 182 40.00 7.67 9.44
C GLY A 182 38.71 8.47 9.53
N ALA A 183 38.58 9.35 10.51
CA ALA A 183 37.45 10.27 10.63
C ALA A 183 37.45 11.33 9.53
N ALA A 184 38.62 11.91 9.21
CA ALA A 184 38.78 12.88 8.12
C ALA A 184 38.52 12.25 6.74
N LEU A 185 39.01 11.03 6.49
CA LEU A 185 38.75 10.27 5.26
C LEU A 185 37.29 9.92 5.05
N ARG A 186 36.51 9.77 6.13
CA ARG A 186 35.03 9.56 6.04
C ARG A 186 34.28 10.80 5.57
N LEU A 187 34.82 11.98 5.81
CA LEU A 187 34.22 13.27 5.40
C LEU A 187 34.45 13.57 3.92
N VAL A 188 35.45 12.93 3.29
CA VAL A 188 35.78 13.17 1.89
C VAL A 188 35.08 12.17 0.99
N PRO A 189 34.08 12.61 0.19
CA PRO A 189 33.35 11.73 -0.72
C PRO A 189 34.20 11.28 -1.90
N ALA A 190 34.03 10.02 -2.33
CA ALA A 190 34.86 9.38 -3.38
C ALA A 190 35.00 10.15 -4.69
N PRO A 191 34.02 10.90 -5.21
CA PRO A 191 34.18 11.68 -6.45
C PRO A 191 35.30 12.69 -6.43
N LEU A 192 35.49 13.38 -5.31
CA LEU A 192 36.52 14.44 -5.22
C LEU A 192 37.93 13.91 -5.33
N PRO A 193 38.40 12.95 -4.48
CA PRO A 193 39.77 12.42 -4.60
C PRO A 193 39.99 11.67 -5.91
N ALA A 194 38.97 11.05 -6.49
CA ALA A 194 39.10 10.37 -7.77
C ALA A 194 39.37 11.36 -8.92
N VAL A 195 38.60 12.45 -8.99
CA VAL A 195 38.83 13.50 -10.00
C VAL A 195 40.13 14.25 -9.73
N ALA A 196 40.48 14.58 -8.47
CA ALA A 196 41.73 15.24 -8.12
C ALA A 196 42.94 14.38 -8.48
N LEU A 197 42.92 13.08 -8.17
CA LEU A 197 44.00 12.15 -8.52
C LEU A 197 44.19 12.05 -10.04
N ALA A 198 43.09 11.93 -10.79
CA ALA A 198 43.09 11.84 -12.25
C ALA A 198 43.64 13.15 -12.89
N THR A 199 43.22 14.30 -12.34
CA THR A 199 43.72 15.62 -12.79
C THR A 199 45.21 15.80 -12.51
N LEU A 200 45.64 15.42 -11.29
CA LEU A 200 47.05 15.51 -10.91
C LEU A 200 47.91 14.57 -11.77
N ALA A 201 47.47 13.34 -12.01
CA ALA A 201 48.15 12.39 -12.88
C ALA A 201 48.22 12.90 -14.33
N ALA A 202 47.13 13.45 -14.86
CA ALA A 202 47.13 14.03 -16.21
C ALA A 202 48.06 15.23 -16.34
N TRP A 203 48.15 16.06 -15.28
CA TRP A 203 49.05 17.20 -15.25
C TRP A 203 50.52 16.77 -15.12
N SER A 204 50.83 15.90 -14.17
CA SER A 204 52.21 15.49 -13.86
C SER A 204 52.83 14.60 -14.95
N LEU A 205 52.04 13.77 -15.62
CA LEU A 205 52.48 12.86 -16.69
C LEU A 205 52.36 13.46 -18.10
N GLY A 206 51.94 14.72 -18.21
CA GLY A 206 51.78 15.40 -19.49
C GLY A 206 50.71 14.78 -20.40
N TRP A 207 49.70 14.14 -19.85
CA TRP A 207 48.66 13.48 -20.64
C TRP A 207 47.75 14.49 -21.34
N HIS A 208 47.64 14.36 -22.66
CA HIS A 208 46.80 15.23 -23.47
C HIS A 208 45.33 14.73 -23.45
N ALA A 209 44.46 15.53 -22.84
CA ALA A 209 43.01 15.29 -22.80
C ALA A 209 42.27 16.64 -22.90
N ARG A 210 41.06 16.62 -23.42
CA ARG A 210 40.20 17.80 -23.39
C ARG A 210 39.88 18.14 -21.93
N ARG A 211 40.01 19.41 -21.57
CA ARG A 211 39.76 19.94 -20.23
C ARG A 211 38.46 20.74 -20.19
N VAL A 212 38.03 21.07 -19.00
CA VAL A 212 36.86 21.94 -18.75
C VAL A 212 37.21 23.35 -19.26
N ASP A 213 36.33 23.94 -20.05
CA ASP A 213 36.42 25.31 -20.53
C ASP A 213 35.44 26.18 -19.75
N LEU A 214 35.95 27.13 -18.97
CA LEU A 214 35.14 28.09 -18.22
C LEU A 214 35.37 29.49 -18.81
N PRO A 215 34.28 30.26 -19.06
CA PRO A 215 34.45 31.67 -19.35
C PRO A 215 35.09 32.36 -18.13
N GLY A 216 36.03 33.26 -18.32
CA GLY A 216 36.88 33.86 -17.27
C GLY A 216 36.12 34.41 -16.05
N THR A 217 34.84 34.74 -16.18
CA THR A 217 33.89 34.96 -15.05
C THR A 217 32.55 34.30 -15.32
N LEU A 218 31.84 33.87 -14.26
CA LEU A 218 30.49 33.30 -14.37
C LEU A 218 29.53 34.21 -15.13
N LEU A 219 29.70 35.53 -15.03
CA LEU A 219 28.87 36.52 -15.68
C LEU A 219 29.29 36.79 -17.13
N ALA A 220 30.54 36.59 -17.50
CA ALA A 220 31.02 36.83 -18.87
C ALA A 220 30.42 35.85 -19.89
N GLY A 221 30.02 34.66 -19.46
CA GLY A 221 29.32 33.66 -20.28
C GLY A 221 27.81 33.78 -20.27
N TRP A 222 27.25 34.71 -19.49
CA TRP A 222 25.79 34.87 -19.43
C TRP A 222 25.26 35.53 -20.69
N SER A 223 24.23 34.95 -21.27
CA SER A 223 23.44 35.52 -22.37
C SER A 223 21.98 35.41 -22.08
N ALA A 224 21.21 36.45 -22.36
CA ALA A 224 19.77 36.49 -22.10
C ALA A 224 19.08 35.30 -22.77
N PRO A 225 18.12 34.65 -22.10
CA PRO A 225 17.25 33.62 -22.68
C PRO A 225 16.54 34.15 -23.94
N VAL A 226 16.37 33.30 -24.95
CA VAL A 226 15.68 33.64 -26.21
C VAL A 226 14.51 32.70 -26.41
N LEU A 227 13.43 33.19 -26.97
CA LEU A 227 12.28 32.36 -27.27
C LEU A 227 12.65 31.26 -28.27
N PRO A 228 12.28 29.98 -28.00
CA PRO A 228 12.54 28.88 -28.90
C PRO A 228 11.78 29.04 -30.22
N HIS A 229 12.43 28.71 -31.34
CA HIS A 229 11.81 28.68 -32.65
C HIS A 229 11.26 27.29 -32.96
N GLY A 230 10.05 27.20 -33.53
CA GLY A 230 9.44 25.93 -33.89
C GLY A 230 7.93 25.90 -33.72
N SER A 231 7.31 24.75 -33.87
CA SER A 231 5.86 24.63 -33.70
C SER A 231 5.48 24.83 -32.21
N PRO A 232 4.41 25.57 -31.89
CA PRO A 232 3.98 25.80 -30.52
C PRO A 232 3.76 24.49 -29.74
N ALA A 233 3.26 23.46 -30.40
CA ALA A 233 3.05 22.14 -29.79
C ALA A 233 4.37 21.48 -29.35
N ALA A 234 5.44 21.58 -30.14
CA ALA A 234 6.74 21.04 -29.80
C ALA A 234 7.37 21.80 -28.62
N ILE A 235 7.22 23.14 -28.60
CA ILE A 235 7.71 23.98 -27.51
C ILE A 235 6.97 23.66 -26.20
N VAL A 236 5.63 23.59 -26.25
CA VAL A 236 4.82 23.19 -25.08
C VAL A 236 5.22 21.79 -24.62
N GLY A 237 5.40 20.84 -25.53
CA GLY A 237 5.88 19.50 -25.21
C GLY A 237 7.23 19.50 -24.48
N ALA A 238 8.16 20.32 -24.93
CA ALA A 238 9.49 20.49 -24.30
C ALA A 238 9.37 21.08 -22.88
N VAL A 239 8.57 22.14 -22.71
CA VAL A 239 8.29 22.77 -21.41
C VAL A 239 7.67 21.78 -20.43
N VAL A 240 6.63 21.06 -20.89
CA VAL A 240 5.95 20.04 -20.09
C VAL A 240 6.91 18.91 -19.71
N SER A 241 7.73 18.43 -20.64
CA SER A 241 8.72 17.37 -20.36
C SER A 241 9.72 17.77 -19.30
N VAL A 242 10.35 18.95 -19.42
CA VAL A 242 11.30 19.46 -18.41
C VAL A 242 10.60 19.67 -17.07
N GLY A 243 9.43 20.35 -17.07
CA GLY A 243 8.71 20.69 -15.86
C GLY A 243 8.22 19.45 -15.10
N LEU A 244 7.61 18.48 -15.79
CA LEU A 244 7.09 17.26 -15.15
C LEU A 244 8.21 16.33 -14.69
N VAL A 245 9.25 16.10 -15.50
CA VAL A 245 10.35 15.21 -15.10
C VAL A 245 11.10 15.78 -13.89
N ALA A 246 11.39 17.08 -13.89
CA ALA A 246 12.01 17.73 -12.73
C ALA A 246 11.10 17.69 -11.49
N ALA A 247 9.77 17.84 -11.67
CA ALA A 247 8.81 17.73 -10.58
C ALA A 247 8.79 16.31 -9.98
N VAL A 248 8.64 15.29 -10.81
CA VAL A 248 8.61 13.89 -10.38
C VAL A 248 9.91 13.50 -9.68
N GLU A 249 11.07 13.84 -10.25
CA GLU A 249 12.37 13.55 -9.66
C GLU A 249 12.53 14.21 -8.29
N SER A 250 12.11 15.47 -8.16
CA SER A 250 12.16 16.23 -6.90
C SER A 250 11.24 15.67 -5.82
N LEU A 251 9.99 15.32 -6.18
CA LEU A 251 9.03 14.74 -5.24
C LEU A 251 9.44 13.35 -4.78
N LEU A 252 9.98 12.52 -5.68
CA LEU A 252 10.52 11.20 -5.32
C LEU A 252 11.72 11.32 -4.40
N CYS A 253 12.63 12.28 -4.67
CA CYS A 253 13.75 12.57 -3.80
C CYS A 253 13.25 13.01 -2.42
N SER A 254 12.26 13.90 -2.36
CA SER A 254 11.64 14.38 -1.12
C SER A 254 11.09 13.22 -0.28
N VAL A 255 10.32 12.33 -0.88
CA VAL A 255 9.76 11.13 -0.20
C VAL A 255 10.86 10.18 0.25
N ALA A 256 11.91 9.96 -0.56
CA ALA A 256 13.03 9.10 -0.21
C ALA A 256 13.83 9.63 0.98
N VAL A 257 14.02 10.96 1.05
CA VAL A 257 14.66 11.68 2.14
C VAL A 257 13.79 11.61 3.40
N ASP A 258 12.49 11.86 3.27
CA ASP A 258 11.55 11.88 4.38
C ASP A 258 11.44 10.52 5.10
N ARG A 259 11.51 9.41 4.35
CA ARG A 259 11.56 8.04 4.93
C ARG A 259 12.79 7.78 5.82
N ARG A 260 13.88 8.52 5.64
CA ARG A 260 15.15 8.40 6.41
C ARG A 260 15.36 9.56 7.36
N ARG A 261 14.35 10.38 7.56
CA ARG A 261 14.40 11.60 8.37
C ARG A 261 14.73 11.28 9.82
N PRO A 262 15.68 12.00 10.44
CA PRO A 262 15.98 11.88 11.86
C PRO A 262 14.79 12.36 12.74
N PRO A 263 14.63 11.82 13.95
CA PRO A 263 13.65 12.34 14.90
C PRO A 263 13.83 13.84 15.16
N GLY A 264 12.73 14.59 15.23
CA GLY A 264 12.73 16.04 15.48
C GLY A 264 12.80 16.93 14.24
N VAL A 265 13.01 16.38 13.04
CA VAL A 265 12.90 17.14 11.78
C VAL A 265 11.46 17.07 11.27
N PRO A 266 10.82 18.19 10.87
CA PRO A 266 9.45 18.17 10.36
C PRO A 266 9.32 17.37 9.05
N PRO A 267 8.15 16.79 8.77
CA PRO A 267 7.90 16.08 7.52
C PRO A 267 7.96 17.02 6.31
N ALA A 268 8.24 16.44 5.15
CA ALA A 268 8.27 17.18 3.90
C ALA A 268 6.86 17.62 3.47
N ASP A 269 6.72 18.89 3.12
CA ASP A 269 5.54 19.44 2.44
C ASP A 269 5.77 19.38 0.92
N LEU A 270 5.09 18.46 0.24
CA LEU A 270 5.30 18.19 -1.17
C LEU A 270 4.82 19.32 -2.08
N ASP A 271 3.75 20.01 -1.73
CA ASP A 271 3.24 21.14 -2.52
C ASP A 271 4.20 22.33 -2.42
N ARG A 272 4.67 22.62 -1.21
CA ARG A 272 5.71 23.63 -0.99
C ARG A 272 7.05 23.24 -1.64
N GLU A 273 7.39 21.95 -1.65
CA GLU A 273 8.59 21.49 -2.35
C GLU A 273 8.51 21.79 -3.84
N LEU A 274 7.37 21.51 -4.47
CA LEU A 274 7.15 21.78 -5.88
C LEU A 274 7.18 23.28 -6.20
N LEU A 275 6.67 24.14 -5.32
CA LEU A 275 6.81 25.59 -5.43
C LEU A 275 8.29 26.02 -5.36
N GLY A 276 9.05 25.49 -4.41
CA GLY A 276 10.47 25.80 -4.26
C GLY A 276 11.30 25.36 -5.48
N GLN A 277 11.01 24.20 -6.02
CA GLN A 277 11.66 23.67 -7.21
C GLN A 277 11.29 24.49 -8.46
N GLY A 278 10.00 24.88 -8.58
CA GLY A 278 9.54 25.77 -9.66
C GLY A 278 10.23 27.12 -9.63
N ALA A 279 10.34 27.73 -8.46
CA ALA A 279 11.09 28.99 -8.29
C ALA A 279 12.57 28.84 -8.66
N ALA A 280 13.22 27.73 -8.21
CA ALA A 280 14.59 27.46 -8.54
C ALA A 280 14.79 27.25 -10.06
N ASN A 281 13.89 26.53 -10.73
CA ASN A 281 13.96 26.32 -12.17
C ASN A 281 13.75 27.62 -12.96
N ALA A 282 12.79 28.46 -12.53
CA ALA A 282 12.57 29.76 -13.15
C ALA A 282 13.81 30.68 -13.03
N VAL A 283 14.40 30.74 -11.83
CA VAL A 283 15.64 31.53 -11.59
C VAL A 283 16.83 30.93 -12.31
N SER A 284 16.99 29.59 -12.31
CA SER A 284 18.09 28.92 -13.01
C SER A 284 18.03 29.19 -14.52
N GLY A 285 16.85 29.03 -15.14
CA GLY A 285 16.65 29.32 -16.56
C GLY A 285 16.94 30.79 -16.90
N LEU A 286 16.55 31.73 -16.04
CA LEU A 286 16.83 33.17 -16.23
C LEU A 286 18.34 33.49 -16.14
N LEU A 287 19.06 32.84 -15.22
CA LEU A 287 20.50 33.04 -15.01
C LEU A 287 21.35 32.17 -15.96
N GLY A 288 20.81 31.45 -16.90
CA GLY A 288 21.55 30.61 -17.83
C GLY A 288 22.07 29.32 -17.16
N GLY A 289 21.34 28.81 -16.17
CA GLY A 289 21.65 27.55 -15.50
C GLY A 289 20.87 26.37 -16.10
N LEU A 290 21.34 25.15 -15.78
CA LEU A 290 20.63 23.91 -16.09
C LEU A 290 19.32 23.79 -15.30
N PRO A 291 18.35 22.98 -15.76
CA PRO A 291 17.19 22.65 -14.94
C PRO A 291 17.62 21.97 -13.63
N VAL A 292 16.94 22.33 -12.57
CA VAL A 292 17.18 21.91 -11.19
C VAL A 292 16.13 20.90 -10.76
N ALA A 293 16.55 19.84 -10.07
CA ALA A 293 15.66 18.93 -9.35
C ALA A 293 16.30 18.48 -8.03
N GLY A 294 15.52 17.82 -7.19
CA GLY A 294 16.03 17.18 -5.98
C GLY A 294 16.93 15.99 -6.33
N VAL A 295 18.14 15.97 -5.82
CA VAL A 295 19.14 14.96 -6.17
C VAL A 295 19.34 13.95 -5.04
N ILE A 296 18.91 12.69 -5.24
CA ILE A 296 18.97 11.63 -4.21
C ILE A 296 20.40 11.44 -3.66
N VAL A 297 21.41 11.41 -4.52
CA VAL A 297 22.82 11.20 -4.13
C VAL A 297 23.32 12.30 -3.19
N ARG A 298 23.03 13.57 -3.51
CA ARG A 298 23.40 14.72 -2.68
C ARG A 298 22.62 14.75 -1.38
N SER A 299 21.31 14.47 -1.45
CA SER A 299 20.43 14.44 -0.28
C SER A 299 20.78 13.31 0.69
N THR A 300 21.16 12.13 0.17
CA THR A 300 21.66 11.02 0.99
C THR A 300 22.98 11.39 1.67
N ALA A 301 23.91 12.00 0.93
CA ALA A 301 25.18 12.49 1.50
C ALA A 301 24.94 13.53 2.60
N ASN A 302 23.94 14.41 2.44
CA ASN A 302 23.54 15.39 3.43
C ASN A 302 23.03 14.73 4.72
N LEU A 303 22.15 13.72 4.58
CA LEU A 303 21.64 12.92 5.70
C LEU A 303 22.76 12.15 6.43
N GLU A 304 23.62 11.45 5.68
CA GLU A 304 24.71 10.66 6.23
C GLU A 304 25.78 11.54 6.91
N ALA A 305 25.93 12.78 6.46
CA ALA A 305 26.81 13.77 7.10
C ALA A 305 26.19 14.39 8.36
N GLY A 306 24.91 14.05 8.69
CA GLY A 306 24.25 14.46 9.91
C GLY A 306 23.56 15.83 9.84
N ALA A 307 23.11 16.26 8.67
CA ALA A 307 22.30 17.46 8.49
C ALA A 307 21.01 17.41 9.34
N CYS A 308 20.65 18.52 9.94
CA CYS A 308 19.50 18.66 10.81
C CYS A 308 18.47 19.67 10.28
N THR A 309 18.88 20.64 9.47
CA THR A 309 18.01 21.70 8.95
C THR A 309 18.31 22.01 7.49
N ARG A 310 17.42 22.81 6.88
CA ARG A 310 17.62 23.32 5.50
C ARG A 310 18.86 24.20 5.32
N ALA A 311 19.47 24.65 6.43
CA ALA A 311 20.69 25.46 6.37
C ALA A 311 21.83 24.71 5.66
N SER A 312 21.90 23.38 5.78
CA SER A 312 22.92 22.58 5.09
C SER A 312 22.78 22.68 3.56
N ALA A 313 21.56 22.63 3.03
CA ALA A 313 21.31 22.76 1.58
C ALA A 313 21.62 24.18 1.07
N VAL A 314 21.26 25.21 1.85
CA VAL A 314 21.55 26.60 1.49
C VAL A 314 23.06 26.89 1.50
N LEU A 315 23.74 26.50 2.59
CA LEU A 315 25.20 26.69 2.73
C LEU A 315 26.00 25.97 1.64
N HIS A 316 25.55 24.76 1.23
CA HIS A 316 26.15 24.07 0.09
C HIS A 316 26.15 24.94 -1.17
N GLY A 317 25.03 25.59 -1.49
CA GLY A 317 24.92 26.51 -2.63
C GLY A 317 25.87 27.72 -2.50
N VAL A 318 25.98 28.27 -1.27
CA VAL A 318 26.94 29.36 -0.99
C VAL A 318 28.37 28.90 -1.20
N TRP A 319 28.76 27.70 -0.74
CA TRP A 319 30.10 27.14 -0.98
C TRP A 319 30.42 26.98 -2.47
N VAL A 320 29.45 26.52 -3.27
CA VAL A 320 29.62 26.42 -4.73
C VAL A 320 29.82 27.80 -5.34
N LEU A 321 29.07 28.82 -4.89
CA LEU A 321 29.26 30.20 -5.36
C LEU A 321 30.63 30.73 -5.03
N VAL A 322 31.10 30.56 -3.79
CA VAL A 322 32.46 31.00 -3.36
C VAL A 322 33.54 30.34 -4.19
N LEU A 323 33.44 29.02 -4.40
CA LEU A 323 34.40 28.29 -5.23
C LEU A 323 34.41 28.79 -6.69
N ALA A 324 33.20 28.95 -7.26
CA ALA A 324 33.06 29.38 -8.66
C ALA A 324 33.64 30.78 -8.92
N LEU A 325 33.63 31.65 -7.89
CA LEU A 325 34.21 32.99 -7.96
C LEU A 325 35.71 32.99 -7.69
N SER A 326 36.24 32.03 -6.89
CA SER A 326 37.62 32.08 -6.38
C SER A 326 38.58 31.13 -7.09
N CYS A 327 38.12 30.00 -7.63
CA CYS A 327 38.92 28.87 -8.07
C CYS A 327 38.68 28.46 -9.52
N GLY A 328 38.24 29.36 -10.40
CA GLY A 328 38.04 29.09 -11.83
C GLY A 328 39.21 28.39 -12.49
N PRO A 329 40.46 28.88 -12.37
CA PRO A 329 41.65 28.28 -13.00
C PRO A 329 41.94 26.83 -12.54
N VAL A 330 41.53 26.45 -11.33
CA VAL A 330 41.66 25.06 -10.83
C VAL A 330 40.66 24.14 -11.49
N ILE A 331 39.45 24.61 -11.69
CA ILE A 331 38.38 23.85 -12.34
C ILE A 331 38.70 23.58 -13.80
N GLU A 332 39.33 24.53 -14.51
CA GLU A 332 39.77 24.40 -15.90
C GLU A 332 40.84 23.29 -16.11
N GLN A 333 41.54 22.88 -15.06
CA GLN A 333 42.52 21.79 -15.16
C GLN A 333 41.84 20.38 -15.21
N VAL A 334 40.55 20.26 -14.87
CA VAL A 334 39.88 19.00 -14.78
C VAL A 334 39.64 18.38 -16.16
N PRO A 335 40.14 17.14 -16.43
CA PRO A 335 39.91 16.45 -17.70
C PRO A 335 38.43 16.00 -17.87
N LEU A 336 37.88 16.19 -19.07
CA LEU A 336 36.51 15.76 -19.38
C LEU A 336 36.29 14.23 -19.22
N SER A 337 37.34 13.44 -19.53
CA SER A 337 37.31 11.98 -19.36
C SER A 337 37.18 11.55 -17.87
N ALA A 338 37.70 12.33 -16.93
CA ALA A 338 37.51 12.08 -15.50
C ALA A 338 36.06 12.35 -15.08
N LEU A 339 35.42 13.41 -15.57
CA LEU A 339 34.00 13.70 -15.33
C LEU A 339 33.09 12.66 -15.99
N ALA A 340 33.43 12.23 -17.21
CA ALA A 340 32.73 11.18 -17.92
C ALA A 340 32.76 9.84 -17.16
N ALA A 341 33.92 9.46 -16.62
CA ALA A 341 34.09 8.28 -15.78
C ALA A 341 33.18 8.30 -14.55
N LEU A 342 33.07 9.45 -13.89
CA LEU A 342 32.20 9.66 -12.75
C LEU A 342 30.73 9.49 -13.14
N LEU A 343 30.30 10.02 -14.30
CA LEU A 343 28.93 9.89 -14.80
C LEU A 343 28.62 8.47 -15.26
N VAL A 344 29.59 7.71 -15.79
CA VAL A 344 29.42 6.28 -16.09
C VAL A 344 29.10 5.50 -14.81
N VAL A 345 29.90 5.73 -13.73
CA VAL A 345 29.63 5.07 -12.43
C VAL A 345 28.27 5.46 -11.87
N LEU A 346 27.87 6.72 -12.01
CA LEU A 346 26.56 7.21 -11.59
C LEU A 346 25.43 6.55 -12.41
N GLY A 347 25.56 6.48 -13.73
CA GLY A 347 24.58 5.85 -14.62
C GLY A 347 24.40 4.36 -14.31
N VAL A 348 25.49 3.62 -14.03
CA VAL A 348 25.40 2.22 -13.58
C VAL A 348 24.65 2.10 -12.25
N ARG A 349 24.84 3.03 -11.30
CA ARG A 349 24.10 3.04 -10.05
C ARG A 349 22.60 3.35 -10.21
N LEU A 350 22.22 4.13 -11.23
CA LEU A 350 20.82 4.38 -11.55
C LEU A 350 20.10 3.13 -12.09
N MET A 351 20.84 2.20 -12.69
CA MET A 351 20.34 0.90 -13.19
C MET A 351 20.22 -0.17 -12.08
N ASP A 352 19.87 0.19 -10.85
CA ASP A 352 19.80 -0.70 -9.68
C ASP A 352 18.98 -1.96 -9.95
N THR A 353 19.66 -3.09 -10.16
CA THR A 353 19.05 -4.39 -10.48
C THR A 353 18.40 -5.10 -9.27
N ALA A 354 18.75 -4.70 -8.06
CA ALA A 354 18.16 -5.31 -6.85
C ALA A 354 16.65 -5.06 -6.78
N ARG A 355 16.18 -3.89 -7.22
CA ARG A 355 14.77 -3.51 -7.25
C ARG A 355 13.94 -4.27 -8.29
N VAL A 356 14.56 -4.81 -9.33
CA VAL A 356 13.86 -5.63 -10.36
C VAL A 356 13.27 -6.89 -9.74
N ARG A 357 13.91 -7.44 -8.73
CA ARG A 357 13.40 -8.63 -8.02
C ARG A 357 12.09 -8.33 -7.29
N ASP A 358 12.00 -7.20 -6.61
CA ASP A 358 10.79 -6.77 -5.88
C ASP A 358 9.64 -6.48 -6.86
N LEU A 359 9.93 -5.87 -8.01
CA LEU A 359 8.95 -5.58 -9.05
C LEU A 359 8.37 -6.86 -9.71
N ARG A 360 9.15 -7.96 -9.76
CA ARG A 360 8.64 -9.26 -10.25
C ARG A 360 7.60 -9.84 -9.32
N HIS A 361 7.77 -9.74 -8.00
CA HIS A 361 6.79 -10.20 -7.02
C HIS A 361 5.45 -9.45 -7.17
N HIS A 362 5.49 -8.16 -7.48
CA HIS A 362 4.29 -7.33 -7.68
C HIS A 362 3.73 -7.37 -9.10
N ARG A 363 4.28 -8.20 -10.01
CA ARG A 363 3.88 -8.32 -11.43
C ARG A 363 3.88 -7.00 -12.21
N GLU A 364 4.75 -6.05 -11.82
CA GLU A 364 4.92 -4.74 -12.47
C GLU A 364 6.16 -4.69 -13.38
N ALA A 365 6.93 -5.76 -13.42
CA ALA A 365 8.11 -5.88 -14.27
C ALA A 365 7.89 -5.52 -15.75
N PRO A 366 6.75 -5.86 -16.40
CA PRO A 366 6.52 -5.46 -17.80
C PRO A 366 6.54 -3.94 -18.00
N ALA A 367 5.96 -3.16 -17.07
CA ALA A 367 5.97 -1.70 -17.15
C ALA A 367 7.40 -1.14 -16.98
N TYR A 368 8.18 -1.69 -16.05
CA TYR A 368 9.59 -1.33 -15.87
C TYR A 368 10.41 -1.54 -17.15
N PHE A 369 10.37 -2.76 -17.72
CA PHE A 369 11.17 -3.07 -18.92
C PHE A 369 10.69 -2.31 -20.17
N ALA A 370 9.40 -2.08 -20.30
CA ALA A 370 8.86 -1.28 -21.39
C ALA A 370 9.28 0.18 -21.29
N THR A 371 9.25 0.75 -20.07
CA THR A 371 9.75 2.12 -19.82
C THR A 371 11.25 2.20 -20.12
N LEU A 372 12.04 1.26 -19.59
CA LEU A 372 13.48 1.19 -19.83
C LEU A 372 13.81 1.12 -21.32
N ALA A 373 13.21 0.19 -22.04
CA ALA A 373 13.43 0.02 -23.48
C ALA A 373 12.91 1.23 -24.27
N GLY A 374 11.74 1.76 -23.91
CA GLY A 374 11.17 2.95 -24.52
C GLY A 374 12.09 4.16 -24.39
N VAL A 375 12.65 4.42 -23.20
CA VAL A 375 13.61 5.51 -22.96
C VAL A 375 14.86 5.37 -23.82
N ILE A 376 15.38 4.16 -23.98
CA ILE A 376 16.58 3.92 -24.79
C ILE A 376 16.30 4.08 -26.30
N VAL A 377 15.14 3.62 -26.78
CA VAL A 377 14.85 3.52 -28.22
C VAL A 377 14.10 4.75 -28.76
N LEU A 378 13.07 5.19 -28.05
CA LEU A 378 12.18 6.26 -28.49
C LEU A 378 12.55 7.63 -27.91
N GLY A 379 13.20 7.64 -26.77
CA GLY A 379 13.48 8.86 -25.98
C GLY A 379 12.76 8.86 -24.64
N LEU A 380 13.09 9.84 -23.79
CA LEU A 380 12.62 9.84 -22.41
C LEU A 380 11.11 10.06 -22.30
N GLY A 381 10.55 11.02 -23.03
CA GLY A 381 9.14 11.36 -22.96
C GLY A 381 8.25 10.21 -23.41
N GLU A 382 8.51 9.71 -24.60
CA GLU A 382 7.77 8.61 -25.23
C GLU A 382 7.92 7.31 -24.44
N GLY A 383 9.12 7.03 -23.92
CA GLY A 383 9.39 5.86 -23.09
C GLY A 383 8.60 5.87 -21.77
N VAL A 384 8.49 7.02 -21.14
CA VAL A 384 7.68 7.17 -19.91
C VAL A 384 6.19 7.04 -20.21
N LEU A 385 5.71 7.67 -21.28
CA LEU A 385 4.30 7.54 -21.71
C LEU A 385 3.94 6.09 -22.03
N LEU A 386 4.82 5.36 -22.74
CA LEU A 386 4.66 3.92 -22.99
C LEU A 386 4.55 3.13 -21.68
N GLY A 387 5.42 3.41 -20.72
CA GLY A 387 5.39 2.79 -19.40
C GLY A 387 4.10 3.06 -18.61
N ILE A 388 3.63 4.29 -18.62
CA ILE A 388 2.35 4.69 -18.01
C ILE A 388 1.20 3.96 -18.70
N GLY A 389 1.16 3.94 -20.03
CA GLY A 389 0.14 3.22 -20.80
C GLY A 389 0.06 1.74 -20.43
N ILE A 390 1.21 1.07 -20.35
CA ILE A 390 1.28 -0.35 -19.92
C ILE A 390 0.81 -0.50 -18.45
N MET A 391 1.20 0.41 -17.55
CA MET A 391 0.71 0.37 -16.16
C MET A 391 -0.80 0.52 -16.08
N VAL A 392 -1.39 1.43 -16.85
CA VAL A 392 -2.85 1.60 -16.91
C VAL A 392 -3.53 0.32 -17.40
N VAL A 393 -3.00 -0.30 -18.46
CA VAL A 393 -3.52 -1.58 -18.98
C VAL A 393 -3.40 -2.69 -17.93
N LEU A 394 -2.28 -2.78 -17.21
CA LEU A 394 -2.09 -3.77 -16.14
C LEU A 394 -3.04 -3.51 -14.95
N ALA A 395 -3.24 -2.24 -14.57
CA ALA A 395 -4.18 -1.85 -13.53
C ALA A 395 -5.63 -2.19 -13.93
N LEU A 396 -6.04 -1.86 -15.14
CA LEU A 396 -7.36 -2.21 -15.68
C LEU A 396 -7.56 -3.73 -15.69
N ARG A 397 -6.57 -4.50 -16.14
CA ARG A 397 -6.63 -5.97 -16.10
C ARG A 397 -6.72 -6.55 -14.69
N ARG A 398 -6.16 -5.86 -13.68
CA ARG A 398 -6.28 -6.27 -12.27
C ARG A 398 -7.65 -5.93 -11.71
N LEU A 399 -8.16 -4.73 -12.02
CA LEU A 399 -9.48 -4.26 -11.57
C LEU A 399 -10.63 -5.06 -12.23
N THR A 400 -10.44 -5.56 -13.46
CA THR A 400 -11.43 -6.33 -14.19
C THR A 400 -11.23 -7.85 -14.08
N ARG A 401 -10.65 -8.32 -12.96
CA ARG A 401 -10.53 -9.76 -12.73
C ARG A 401 -11.89 -10.37 -12.52
N LEU A 402 -12.24 -11.29 -13.40
CA LEU A 402 -13.47 -12.04 -13.38
C LEU A 402 -13.16 -13.53 -13.41
N SER A 403 -13.69 -14.29 -12.44
CA SER A 403 -13.73 -15.73 -12.42
C SER A 403 -15.15 -16.18 -12.77
N VAL A 404 -15.31 -17.08 -13.71
CA VAL A 404 -16.61 -17.65 -14.08
C VAL A 404 -16.46 -19.15 -14.16
N ARG A 405 -17.36 -19.87 -13.47
CA ARG A 405 -17.40 -21.34 -13.43
C ARG A 405 -18.83 -21.80 -13.65
N ALA A 406 -19.02 -22.89 -14.37
CA ALA A 406 -20.30 -23.57 -14.49
C ALA A 406 -20.09 -25.06 -14.22
N GLU A 407 -20.88 -25.59 -13.29
CA GLU A 407 -20.81 -26.99 -12.91
C GLU A 407 -22.22 -27.60 -12.94
N ARG A 408 -22.31 -28.82 -13.46
CA ARG A 408 -23.57 -29.57 -13.43
C ARG A 408 -23.74 -30.17 -12.03
N LEU A 409 -24.80 -29.84 -11.35
CA LEU A 409 -25.15 -30.46 -10.09
C LEU A 409 -25.69 -31.86 -10.37
N VAL A 410 -24.94 -32.89 -9.95
CA VAL A 410 -25.38 -34.29 -10.05
C VAL A 410 -26.19 -34.61 -8.80
N PRO A 411 -27.44 -35.13 -8.90
CA PRO A 411 -28.21 -35.56 -7.76
C PRO A 411 -27.45 -36.62 -6.93
N ALA A 412 -27.67 -36.62 -5.61
CA ALA A 412 -27.09 -37.66 -4.76
C ALA A 412 -27.72 -39.03 -5.09
N PRO A 413 -26.97 -40.15 -4.88
CA PRO A 413 -27.56 -41.48 -5.07
C PRO A 413 -28.79 -41.67 -4.16
N GLY A 414 -29.95 -41.83 -4.77
CA GLY A 414 -31.23 -41.99 -4.05
C GLY A 414 -32.24 -40.85 -4.20
N ASP A 415 -31.84 -39.72 -4.81
CA ASP A 415 -32.75 -38.63 -5.13
C ASP A 415 -33.61 -38.97 -6.36
N ALA A 416 -34.89 -38.53 -6.36
CA ALA A 416 -35.75 -38.64 -7.55
C ALA A 416 -35.11 -37.95 -8.75
N PRO A 417 -35.41 -38.37 -10.00
CA PRO A 417 -34.81 -37.75 -11.21
C PRO A 417 -35.25 -36.29 -11.31
N ILE A 418 -34.40 -35.42 -10.77
CA ILE A 418 -34.56 -33.97 -10.84
C ILE A 418 -33.97 -33.52 -12.19
N SER A 419 -34.62 -32.55 -12.84
CA SER A 419 -34.09 -31.89 -14.05
C SER A 419 -32.61 -31.49 -13.86
N PRO A 420 -31.76 -31.64 -14.89
CA PRO A 420 -30.36 -31.33 -14.75
C PRO A 420 -30.18 -29.87 -14.37
N ARG A 421 -29.71 -29.64 -13.15
CA ARG A 421 -29.52 -28.31 -12.59
C ARG A 421 -28.05 -27.88 -12.78
N TRP A 422 -27.85 -26.65 -13.22
CA TRP A 422 -26.55 -26.07 -13.43
C TRP A 422 -26.29 -25.01 -12.36
N HIS A 423 -25.08 -25.00 -11.83
CA HIS A 423 -24.61 -23.98 -10.90
C HIS A 423 -23.54 -23.14 -11.60
N VAL A 424 -23.86 -21.87 -11.83
CA VAL A 424 -22.97 -20.89 -12.47
C VAL A 424 -22.54 -19.87 -11.45
N VAL A 425 -21.26 -19.75 -11.23
CA VAL A 425 -20.67 -18.80 -10.27
C VAL A 425 -19.84 -17.76 -11.01
N VAL A 426 -20.19 -16.48 -10.81
CA VAL A 426 -19.50 -15.32 -11.36
C VAL A 426 -18.90 -14.53 -10.20
N GLU A 427 -17.57 -14.44 -10.13
CA GLU A 427 -16.85 -13.82 -9.01
C GLU A 427 -15.95 -12.70 -9.48
N GLY A 428 -15.93 -11.57 -8.75
CA GLY A 428 -15.05 -10.42 -8.98
C GLY A 428 -15.76 -9.24 -9.63
N THR A 429 -15.07 -8.49 -10.49
CA THR A 429 -15.61 -7.28 -11.11
C THR A 429 -16.18 -7.62 -12.49
N LEU A 430 -17.50 -7.49 -12.66
CA LEU A 430 -18.20 -7.78 -13.89
C LEU A 430 -18.47 -6.48 -14.67
N THR A 431 -17.64 -6.23 -15.70
CA THR A 431 -17.74 -5.08 -16.57
C THR A 431 -17.92 -5.53 -18.02
N PHE A 432 -18.15 -4.57 -18.93
CA PHE A 432 -18.24 -4.82 -20.37
C PHE A 432 -17.06 -5.65 -20.91
N LEU A 433 -15.86 -5.57 -20.31
CA LEU A 433 -14.69 -6.38 -20.67
C LEU A 433 -14.87 -7.86 -20.27
N GLY A 434 -15.67 -8.14 -19.25
CA GLY A 434 -15.99 -9.49 -18.78
C GLY A 434 -17.14 -10.16 -19.53
N VAL A 435 -18.00 -9.39 -20.19
CA VAL A 435 -19.18 -9.87 -20.92
C VAL A 435 -18.89 -11.02 -21.88
N PRO A 436 -17.83 -10.98 -22.73
CA PRO A 436 -17.53 -12.08 -23.66
C PRO A 436 -17.21 -13.40 -22.94
N LYS A 437 -16.61 -13.33 -21.74
CA LYS A 437 -16.27 -14.52 -20.95
C LYS A 437 -17.52 -15.14 -20.34
N VAL A 438 -18.37 -14.32 -19.73
CA VAL A 438 -19.65 -14.76 -19.12
C VAL A 438 -20.57 -15.33 -20.19
N THR A 439 -20.79 -14.61 -21.28
CA THR A 439 -21.69 -15.03 -22.38
C THR A 439 -21.24 -16.33 -23.04
N ARG A 440 -19.93 -16.55 -23.17
CA ARG A 440 -19.41 -17.83 -23.69
C ARG A 440 -19.79 -18.98 -22.78
N LEU A 441 -19.58 -18.83 -21.47
CA LEU A 441 -19.89 -19.88 -20.49
C LEU A 441 -21.39 -20.13 -20.36
N LEU A 442 -22.19 -19.08 -20.39
CA LEU A 442 -23.65 -19.18 -20.34
C LEU A 442 -24.25 -19.86 -21.60
N ARG A 443 -23.56 -19.83 -22.74
CA ARG A 443 -23.95 -20.58 -23.95
C ARG A 443 -23.74 -22.07 -23.82
N ASP A 444 -22.81 -22.52 -22.96
CA ASP A 444 -22.52 -23.93 -22.75
C ASP A 444 -23.59 -24.60 -21.85
N VAL A 445 -24.46 -23.79 -21.21
CA VAL A 445 -25.60 -24.26 -20.43
C VAL A 445 -26.70 -24.71 -21.39
N PRO A 446 -27.20 -25.98 -21.30
CA PRO A 446 -28.25 -26.47 -22.19
C PRO A 446 -29.53 -25.68 -22.04
N SER A 447 -30.23 -25.44 -23.15
CA SER A 447 -31.54 -24.79 -23.17
C SER A 447 -32.57 -25.61 -22.34
N GLY A 448 -33.35 -24.92 -21.54
CA GLY A 448 -34.39 -25.55 -20.69
C GLY A 448 -33.86 -26.21 -19.41
N ALA A 449 -32.58 -26.09 -19.12
CA ALA A 449 -32.02 -26.51 -17.83
C ALA A 449 -32.35 -25.51 -16.73
N ASP A 450 -32.50 -25.98 -15.49
CA ASP A 450 -32.59 -25.11 -14.32
C ASP A 450 -31.17 -24.59 -13.96
N VAL A 451 -31.04 -23.29 -13.70
CA VAL A 451 -29.77 -22.66 -13.44
C VAL A 451 -29.79 -21.86 -12.13
N ASP A 452 -28.87 -22.16 -11.25
CA ASP A 452 -28.53 -21.31 -10.11
C ASP A 452 -27.35 -20.41 -10.51
N LEU A 453 -27.58 -19.11 -10.63
CA LEU A 453 -26.58 -18.13 -11.01
C LEU A 453 -26.14 -17.31 -9.79
N ASP A 454 -24.98 -17.61 -9.24
CA ASP A 454 -24.39 -16.87 -8.13
C ASP A 454 -23.55 -15.70 -8.65
N LEU A 455 -24.02 -14.48 -8.40
CA LEU A 455 -23.33 -13.25 -8.72
C LEU A 455 -22.58 -12.73 -7.49
N ASN A 456 -21.33 -13.14 -7.35
CA ASN A 456 -20.40 -12.67 -6.30
C ASN A 456 -19.56 -11.51 -6.80
N VAL A 457 -20.24 -10.47 -7.26
CA VAL A 457 -19.57 -9.35 -7.95
C VAL A 457 -19.41 -8.16 -7.01
N ASP A 458 -18.21 -7.59 -6.98
CA ASP A 458 -17.91 -6.35 -6.26
C ASP A 458 -18.47 -5.12 -6.99
N PHE A 459 -18.65 -5.24 -8.31
CA PHE A 459 -19.20 -4.19 -9.17
C PHE A 459 -19.76 -4.81 -10.45
N MET A 460 -20.89 -4.26 -10.94
CA MET A 460 -21.51 -4.61 -12.23
C MET A 460 -21.84 -3.34 -13.00
N ASP A 461 -21.37 -3.24 -14.25
CA ASP A 461 -21.77 -2.14 -15.14
C ASP A 461 -23.05 -2.49 -15.92
N HIS A 462 -23.62 -1.47 -16.58
CA HIS A 462 -24.87 -1.63 -17.32
C HIS A 462 -24.77 -2.63 -18.47
N ALA A 463 -23.65 -2.69 -19.19
CA ALA A 463 -23.47 -3.63 -20.30
C ALA A 463 -23.40 -5.08 -19.81
N ALA A 464 -22.79 -5.31 -18.66
CA ALA A 464 -22.75 -6.62 -18.02
C ALA A 464 -24.12 -7.04 -17.50
N PHE A 465 -24.85 -6.12 -16.86
CA PHE A 465 -26.23 -6.34 -16.45
C PHE A 465 -27.11 -6.73 -17.64
N ASP A 466 -27.08 -5.93 -18.70
CA ASP A 466 -27.93 -6.18 -19.88
C ASP A 466 -27.62 -7.55 -20.51
N ALA A 467 -26.33 -7.91 -20.63
CA ALA A 467 -25.93 -9.21 -21.16
C ALA A 467 -26.46 -10.41 -20.33
N VAL A 468 -26.38 -10.32 -18.99
CA VAL A 468 -26.90 -11.38 -18.09
C VAL A 468 -28.42 -11.42 -18.13
N HIS A 469 -29.06 -10.25 -18.09
CA HIS A 469 -30.52 -10.11 -18.11
C HIS A 469 -31.15 -10.63 -19.41
N GLN A 470 -30.59 -10.27 -20.56
CA GLN A 470 -31.07 -10.75 -21.84
C GLN A 470 -30.89 -12.27 -21.99
N TRP A 471 -29.76 -12.80 -21.51
CA TRP A 471 -29.55 -14.25 -21.49
C TRP A 471 -30.59 -14.93 -20.60
N ARG A 472 -30.85 -14.42 -19.39
CA ARG A 472 -31.88 -14.95 -18.48
C ARG A 472 -33.23 -15.03 -19.17
N LEU A 473 -33.70 -13.90 -19.72
CA LEU A 473 -35.01 -13.84 -20.41
C LEU A 473 -35.09 -14.80 -21.61
N ALA A 474 -33.98 -14.97 -22.33
CA ALA A 474 -33.92 -15.91 -23.45
C ALA A 474 -33.98 -17.37 -22.98
N HIS A 475 -33.29 -17.69 -21.89
CA HIS A 475 -33.23 -19.03 -21.30
C HIS A 475 -34.59 -19.43 -20.69
N GLU A 476 -35.25 -18.52 -19.96
CA GLU A 476 -36.59 -18.73 -19.40
C GLU A 476 -37.64 -18.92 -20.48
N ARG A 477 -37.56 -18.20 -21.61
CA ARG A 477 -38.46 -18.44 -22.77
C ARG A 477 -38.29 -19.82 -23.41
N GLN A 478 -37.15 -20.49 -23.20
CA GLN A 478 -36.87 -21.84 -23.67
C GLN A 478 -37.26 -22.94 -22.67
N GLY A 479 -37.98 -22.55 -21.60
CA GLY A 479 -38.51 -23.48 -20.59
C GLY A 479 -37.56 -23.78 -19.43
N GLY A 480 -36.39 -23.14 -19.37
CA GLY A 480 -35.49 -23.20 -18.21
C GLY A 480 -35.91 -22.23 -17.12
N ARG A 481 -35.44 -22.46 -15.90
CA ARG A 481 -35.59 -21.55 -14.78
C ARG A 481 -34.22 -21.00 -14.38
N VAL A 482 -34.10 -19.68 -14.16
CA VAL A 482 -32.87 -19.05 -13.72
C VAL A 482 -33.08 -18.37 -12.38
N ASP A 483 -32.44 -18.90 -11.38
CA ASP A 483 -32.40 -18.34 -10.05
C ASP A 483 -31.10 -17.56 -9.87
N ILE A 484 -31.19 -16.26 -9.49
CA ILE A 484 -30.04 -15.39 -9.31
C ILE A 484 -29.83 -15.11 -7.83
N ASP A 485 -28.62 -15.44 -7.34
CA ASP A 485 -28.17 -15.18 -5.98
C ASP A 485 -27.06 -14.14 -5.96
N GLU A 486 -27.24 -13.06 -5.19
CA GLU A 486 -26.24 -12.00 -5.02
C GLU A 486 -25.71 -12.04 -3.58
N VAL A 487 -24.41 -12.29 -3.43
CA VAL A 487 -23.78 -12.52 -2.12
C VAL A 487 -23.24 -11.24 -1.49
N HIS A 488 -22.80 -10.30 -2.28
CA HIS A 488 -22.20 -9.06 -1.79
C HIS A 488 -23.15 -7.87 -1.82
N GLU A 489 -23.52 -7.43 -3.00
CA GLU A 489 -24.50 -6.36 -3.21
C GLU A 489 -25.54 -6.83 -4.21
N THR A 490 -26.76 -6.34 -4.06
CA THR A 490 -27.90 -6.66 -4.97
C THR A 490 -27.81 -5.81 -6.25
N TRP A 491 -26.68 -5.89 -6.97
CA TRP A 491 -26.47 -5.14 -8.21
C TRP A 491 -27.50 -5.46 -9.30
N TYR A 492 -27.79 -6.75 -9.47
CA TYR A 492 -28.73 -7.21 -10.47
C TYR A 492 -30.17 -6.84 -10.06
N GLU A 493 -30.56 -7.10 -8.81
CA GLU A 493 -31.88 -6.77 -8.28
C GLU A 493 -32.18 -5.26 -8.37
N ARG A 494 -31.22 -4.41 -7.97
CA ARG A 494 -31.33 -2.94 -8.08
C ARG A 494 -31.38 -2.47 -9.52
N ALA A 495 -30.61 -3.07 -10.41
CA ALA A 495 -30.65 -2.71 -11.83
C ALA A 495 -32.00 -3.07 -12.47
N VAL A 496 -32.65 -4.18 -12.05
CA VAL A 496 -34.00 -4.56 -12.50
C VAL A 496 -35.04 -3.56 -11.99
N THR A 497 -34.92 -3.06 -10.76
CA THR A 497 -35.87 -2.09 -10.17
C THR A 497 -35.59 -0.65 -10.62
N GLY A 498 -34.49 -0.39 -11.32
CA GLY A 498 -34.11 0.96 -11.76
C GLY A 498 -33.50 1.82 -10.64
N GLU A 499 -33.23 1.28 -9.49
CA GLU A 499 -32.59 1.97 -8.37
C GLU A 499 -31.07 1.92 -8.50
N MET A 500 -30.46 2.91 -9.12
CA MET A 500 -29.01 3.10 -9.14
C MET A 500 -28.57 3.82 -7.88
N SER A 501 -28.08 3.08 -6.89
CA SER A 501 -27.42 3.68 -5.72
C SER A 501 -26.02 4.19 -6.07
N PRO A 502 -25.59 5.35 -5.55
CA PRO A 502 -24.21 5.78 -5.68
C PRO A 502 -23.27 4.76 -4.99
N PRO A 503 -22.06 4.53 -5.50
CA PRO A 503 -21.14 3.57 -4.91
C PRO A 503 -20.82 3.96 -3.47
N GLY A 504 -21.19 3.12 -2.54
CA GLY A 504 -20.81 3.24 -1.13
C GLY A 504 -19.30 3.15 -1.00
N LYS A 505 -18.71 3.94 -0.10
CA LYS A 505 -17.26 3.93 0.16
C LYS A 505 -16.78 2.71 0.95
N THR A 506 -17.68 1.91 1.49
CA THR A 506 -17.39 0.70 2.26
C THR A 506 -17.96 -0.51 1.52
N PRO A 507 -17.14 -1.52 1.21
CA PRO A 507 -17.68 -2.77 0.69
C PRO A 507 -18.63 -3.38 1.74
N PRO A 508 -19.82 -3.82 1.34
CA PRO A 508 -20.73 -4.48 2.26
C PRO A 508 -20.09 -5.75 2.82
N PRO A 509 -20.42 -6.16 4.05
CA PRO A 509 -19.89 -7.37 4.63
C PRO A 509 -20.29 -8.58 3.77
N ALA A 510 -19.32 -9.45 3.49
CA ALA A 510 -19.57 -10.66 2.73
C ALA A 510 -20.68 -11.51 3.37
N ARG A 511 -21.77 -11.71 2.67
CA ARG A 511 -22.91 -12.52 3.12
C ARG A 511 -22.67 -14.00 2.79
N TRP A 512 -21.67 -14.62 3.42
CA TRP A 512 -21.31 -16.01 3.17
C TRP A 512 -22.46 -17.01 3.46
N TRP A 513 -23.48 -16.59 4.19
CA TRP A 513 -24.71 -17.37 4.47
C TRP A 513 -25.87 -17.13 3.48
N ALA A 514 -25.72 -16.16 2.55
CA ALA A 514 -26.81 -15.80 1.62
C ALA A 514 -27.28 -16.98 0.74
N PRO A 515 -26.38 -17.83 0.21
CA PRO A 515 -26.80 -18.98 -0.58
C PRO A 515 -27.71 -19.92 0.19
N TRP A 516 -27.43 -20.17 1.47
CA TRP A 516 -28.29 -20.97 2.35
C TRP A 516 -29.67 -20.31 2.59
N ALA A 517 -29.66 -19.01 2.93
CA ALA A 517 -30.88 -18.26 3.20
C ALA A 517 -31.80 -18.17 1.97
N ASN A 518 -31.22 -18.01 0.78
CA ASN A 518 -31.98 -17.97 -0.45
C ASN A 518 -32.59 -19.32 -0.81
N ARG A 519 -31.85 -20.41 -0.67
CA ARG A 519 -32.37 -21.76 -0.86
C ARG A 519 -33.52 -22.07 0.10
N ARG A 520 -33.41 -21.64 1.36
CA ARG A 520 -34.47 -21.81 2.35
C ARG A 520 -35.73 -21.03 1.97
N ARG A 521 -35.61 -19.76 1.59
CA ARG A 521 -36.75 -18.94 1.14
C ARG A 521 -37.46 -19.53 -0.08
N ARG A 522 -36.73 -20.13 -1.01
CA ARG A 522 -37.29 -20.81 -2.17
C ARG A 522 -38.07 -22.06 -1.76
N ALA A 523 -37.49 -22.89 -0.90
CA ALA A 523 -38.22 -24.07 -0.39
C ALA A 523 -39.49 -23.71 0.36
N GLU A 524 -39.53 -22.57 1.05
CA GLU A 524 -40.71 -22.04 1.76
C GLU A 524 -41.73 -21.42 0.79
N ALA A 525 -41.30 -20.84 -0.33
CA ALA A 525 -42.19 -20.23 -1.33
C ALA A 525 -42.83 -21.26 -2.28
N GLU A 526 -42.22 -22.41 -2.46
CA GLU A 526 -42.73 -23.52 -3.29
C GLU A 526 -43.64 -24.47 -2.46
N LEU A 527 -44.74 -23.94 -1.94
CA LEU A 527 -45.72 -24.71 -1.14
C LEU A 527 -46.29 -25.97 -1.85
N ASP A 528 -46.11 -26.11 -3.17
CA ASP A 528 -46.50 -27.27 -3.98
C ASP A 528 -45.31 -28.12 -4.49
N ALA A 529 -44.06 -27.79 -4.13
CA ALA A 529 -42.90 -28.60 -4.49
C ALA A 529 -42.70 -29.75 -3.47
N PRO A 530 -42.21 -30.94 -3.88
CA PRO A 530 -41.85 -31.98 -2.94
C PRO A 530 -40.81 -31.44 -1.96
N GLU A 531 -41.10 -31.58 -0.64
CA GLU A 531 -40.26 -31.09 0.45
C GLU A 531 -38.78 -31.38 0.18
N VAL A 532 -38.01 -30.33 0.00
CA VAL A 532 -36.56 -30.47 -0.08
C VAL A 532 -36.08 -30.99 1.27
N SER A 533 -35.55 -32.19 1.30
CA SER A 533 -35.15 -32.81 2.55
C SER A 533 -34.13 -31.92 3.27
N PRO A 534 -34.27 -31.72 4.60
CA PRO A 534 -33.30 -30.90 5.38
C PRO A 534 -31.85 -31.34 5.20
N SER A 535 -31.60 -32.62 4.93
CA SER A 535 -30.28 -33.17 4.64
C SER A 535 -29.74 -32.70 3.28
N ALA A 536 -30.62 -32.54 2.28
CA ALA A 536 -30.20 -32.01 0.97
C ALA A 536 -29.75 -30.55 1.06
N LEU A 537 -30.43 -29.71 1.86
CA LEU A 537 -30.01 -28.36 2.17
C LEU A 537 -28.64 -28.31 2.86
N LEU A 538 -28.45 -29.19 3.87
CA LEU A 538 -27.16 -29.28 4.58
C LEU A 538 -26.01 -29.65 3.62
N LEU A 539 -26.21 -30.69 2.82
CA LEU A 539 -25.18 -31.14 1.85
C LEU A 539 -24.92 -30.10 0.75
N ALA A 540 -25.93 -29.36 0.33
CA ALA A 540 -25.72 -28.23 -0.58
C ALA A 540 -24.84 -27.15 0.04
N GLY A 541 -25.05 -26.81 1.32
CA GLY A 541 -24.17 -25.91 2.06
C GLY A 541 -22.75 -26.42 2.21
N VAL A 542 -22.57 -27.73 2.44
CA VAL A 542 -21.21 -28.35 2.50
C VAL A 542 -20.50 -28.29 1.14
N ARG A 543 -21.22 -28.50 0.05
CA ARG A 543 -20.65 -28.35 -1.31
C ARG A 543 -20.22 -26.91 -1.58
N GLU A 544 -21.04 -25.95 -1.20
CA GLU A 544 -20.71 -24.52 -1.28
C GLU A 544 -19.46 -24.17 -0.47
N TYR A 545 -19.37 -24.68 0.76
CA TYR A 545 -18.18 -24.55 1.59
C TYR A 545 -16.92 -25.08 0.88
N HIS A 546 -16.98 -26.30 0.31
CA HIS A 546 -15.85 -26.91 -0.39
C HIS A 546 -15.42 -26.10 -1.62
N GLY A 547 -16.37 -25.62 -2.41
CA GLY A 547 -16.09 -24.88 -3.63
C GLY A 547 -15.58 -23.45 -3.38
N ARG A 548 -16.01 -22.83 -2.30
CA ARG A 548 -15.87 -21.39 -2.09
C ARG A 548 -15.04 -21.00 -0.86
N THR A 549 -15.40 -21.54 0.30
CA THR A 549 -14.80 -21.11 1.57
C THR A 549 -13.56 -21.93 1.90
N ALA A 550 -13.57 -23.24 1.68
CA ALA A 550 -12.47 -24.12 2.02
C ALA A 550 -11.13 -23.73 1.37
N PRO A 551 -11.07 -23.31 0.10
CA PRO A 551 -9.80 -22.83 -0.49
C PRO A 551 -9.22 -21.62 0.24
N LEU A 552 -10.06 -20.72 0.76
CA LEU A 552 -9.65 -19.50 1.48
C LEU A 552 -9.15 -19.81 2.88
N VAL A 553 -9.84 -20.72 3.60
CA VAL A 553 -9.48 -21.05 4.98
C VAL A 553 -8.45 -22.18 5.08
N ARG A 554 -8.15 -22.88 3.99
CA ARG A 554 -7.19 -24.01 3.97
C ARG A 554 -5.82 -23.69 4.55
N PRO A 555 -5.18 -22.55 4.27
CA PRO A 555 -3.89 -22.19 4.87
C PRO A 555 -3.99 -22.13 6.40
N ILE A 556 -5.03 -21.47 6.92
CA ILE A 556 -5.28 -21.30 8.37
C ILE A 556 -5.56 -22.67 9.00
N MET A 557 -6.42 -23.48 8.38
CA MET A 557 -6.75 -24.81 8.88
C MET A 557 -5.56 -25.77 8.90
N ALA A 558 -4.65 -25.63 7.94
CA ALA A 558 -3.41 -26.41 7.91
C ALA A 558 -2.49 -26.09 9.10
N GLU A 559 -2.40 -24.84 9.50
CA GLU A 559 -1.66 -24.43 10.70
C GLU A 559 -2.34 -24.93 11.98
N LEU A 560 -3.67 -24.87 12.06
CA LEU A 560 -4.44 -25.29 13.21
C LEU A 560 -4.58 -26.82 13.33
N ALA A 561 -4.31 -27.58 12.28
CA ALA A 561 -4.46 -29.04 12.28
C ALA A 561 -3.55 -29.74 13.31
N MET A 562 -2.42 -29.16 13.65
CA MET A 562 -1.45 -29.75 14.59
C MET A 562 -1.74 -29.40 16.04
N ALA A 563 -2.31 -28.22 16.33
CA ALA A 563 -2.64 -27.78 17.68
C ALA A 563 -3.61 -26.59 17.66
N GLN A 564 -4.53 -26.54 18.63
CA GLN A 564 -5.37 -25.37 18.87
C GLN A 564 -4.77 -24.49 19.99
N LYS A 565 -4.88 -23.17 19.85
CA LYS A 565 -4.40 -22.19 20.85
C LYS A 565 -5.42 -21.03 20.98
N PRO A 566 -6.69 -21.32 21.34
CA PRO A 566 -7.71 -20.32 21.50
C PRO A 566 -7.34 -19.35 22.64
N LYS A 567 -7.76 -18.10 22.52
CA LYS A 567 -7.47 -17.07 23.54
C LYS A 567 -8.59 -16.97 24.58
N HIS A 568 -9.82 -17.31 24.20
CA HIS A 568 -11.02 -17.13 25.00
C HIS A 568 -11.84 -18.40 25.09
N LEU A 569 -12.42 -18.67 26.27
CA LEU A 569 -13.55 -19.58 26.42
C LEU A 569 -14.84 -18.77 26.31
N PHE A 570 -15.70 -19.11 25.38
CA PHE A 570 -16.97 -18.43 25.12
C PHE A 570 -18.14 -19.35 25.44
N ILE A 571 -18.86 -19.04 26.53
CA ILE A 571 -20.04 -19.82 26.98
C ILE A 571 -21.30 -19.10 26.53
N THR A 572 -22.15 -19.72 25.73
CA THR A 572 -23.36 -19.09 25.19
C THR A 572 -24.52 -20.07 24.94
N CYS A 573 -25.65 -19.53 24.56
CA CYS A 573 -26.83 -20.32 24.23
C CYS A 573 -26.67 -21.11 22.92
N VAL A 574 -27.33 -22.25 22.80
CA VAL A 574 -27.48 -23.03 21.55
C VAL A 574 -28.39 -22.37 20.53
N ASP A 575 -29.06 -21.26 20.89
CA ASP A 575 -29.95 -20.52 19.99
C ASP A 575 -29.28 -20.24 18.65
N SER A 576 -29.93 -20.63 17.55
CA SER A 576 -29.35 -20.53 16.20
C SER A 576 -29.07 -19.10 15.74
N ARG A 577 -29.68 -18.10 16.37
CA ARG A 577 -29.45 -16.67 16.07
C ARG A 577 -28.15 -16.13 16.67
N VAL A 578 -27.57 -16.83 17.66
CA VAL A 578 -26.32 -16.45 18.30
C VAL A 578 -25.17 -17.16 17.61
N VAL A 579 -24.31 -16.43 16.93
CA VAL A 579 -23.13 -16.97 16.24
C VAL A 579 -21.88 -16.29 16.81
N PRO A 580 -21.18 -16.93 17.76
CA PRO A 580 -20.07 -16.32 18.48
C PRO A 580 -18.99 -15.70 17.58
N ASN A 581 -18.59 -16.40 16.53
CA ASN A 581 -17.55 -15.92 15.61
C ASN A 581 -17.97 -14.65 14.83
N ILE A 582 -19.26 -14.46 14.57
CA ILE A 582 -19.75 -13.24 13.90
C ILE A 582 -19.70 -12.06 14.87
N ILE A 583 -20.26 -12.23 16.08
CA ILE A 583 -20.38 -11.14 17.04
C ILE A 583 -19.04 -10.70 17.65
N THR A 584 -18.01 -11.53 17.53
CA THR A 584 -16.65 -11.25 17.99
C THR A 584 -15.67 -11.02 16.85
N ALA A 585 -16.12 -11.04 15.60
CA ALA A 585 -15.28 -10.96 14.39
C ALA A 585 -14.07 -11.93 14.43
N SER A 586 -14.25 -13.12 15.02
CA SER A 586 -13.19 -14.11 15.21
C SER A 586 -13.20 -15.19 14.12
N GLY A 587 -12.01 -15.75 13.85
CA GLY A 587 -11.79 -16.82 12.88
C GLY A 587 -11.74 -18.21 13.49
N PRO A 588 -11.45 -19.23 12.66
CA PRO A 588 -11.20 -20.58 13.15
C PRO A 588 -10.01 -20.61 14.12
N GLY A 589 -10.19 -21.24 15.27
CA GLY A 589 -9.12 -21.42 16.27
C GLY A 589 -9.00 -20.32 17.33
N ASP A 590 -9.70 -19.18 17.20
CA ASP A 590 -9.62 -18.05 18.13
C ASP A 590 -10.43 -18.28 19.41
N LEU A 591 -11.61 -18.90 19.29
CA LEU A 591 -12.52 -19.15 20.40
C LEU A 591 -12.61 -20.64 20.71
N PHE A 592 -12.61 -20.99 22.01
CA PHE A 592 -13.05 -22.26 22.52
C PHE A 592 -14.51 -22.12 22.98
N ILE A 593 -15.44 -22.74 22.30
CA ILE A 593 -16.87 -22.44 22.45
C ILE A 593 -17.58 -23.55 23.18
N ASN A 594 -18.32 -23.19 24.26
CA ASN A 594 -19.31 -24.05 24.91
C ASN A 594 -20.71 -23.49 24.62
N ARG A 595 -21.57 -24.32 24.04
CA ARG A 595 -22.97 -23.94 23.77
C ARG A 595 -23.91 -24.89 24.49
N ASN A 596 -24.84 -24.35 25.27
CA ASN A 596 -25.88 -25.11 25.95
C ASN A 596 -27.20 -24.34 26.01
N VAL A 597 -28.27 -25.00 26.36
CA VAL A 597 -29.59 -24.37 26.44
C VAL A 597 -29.62 -23.34 27.58
N GLY A 598 -29.72 -22.04 27.23
CA GLY A 598 -29.77 -20.94 28.20
C GLY A 598 -28.42 -20.50 28.77
N ASN A 599 -27.30 -20.80 28.11
CA ASN A 599 -25.92 -20.41 28.57
C ASN A 599 -25.68 -20.69 30.06
N LEU A 600 -26.23 -21.81 30.57
CA LEU A 600 -26.16 -22.16 32.00
C LEU A 600 -24.80 -22.79 32.38
N VAL A 601 -24.33 -22.44 33.56
CA VAL A 601 -23.16 -23.02 34.22
C VAL A 601 -23.63 -23.67 35.52
N PRO A 602 -23.59 -25.00 35.65
CA PRO A 602 -23.92 -25.68 36.91
C PRO A 602 -22.99 -25.22 38.03
N ARG A 603 -23.53 -25.01 39.22
CA ARG A 603 -22.70 -24.68 40.40
C ARG A 603 -21.86 -25.89 40.82
N HIS A 604 -20.65 -25.66 41.30
CA HIS A 604 -19.83 -26.72 41.87
C HIS A 604 -20.54 -27.44 42.99
N GLY A 605 -20.52 -28.79 42.97
CA GLY A 605 -21.19 -29.63 43.96
C GLY A 605 -22.75 -29.71 43.79
N SER A 606 -23.29 -29.27 42.64
CA SER A 606 -24.70 -29.42 42.30
C SER A 606 -25.12 -30.90 42.32
N ARG A 607 -26.28 -31.21 42.88
CA ARG A 607 -26.82 -32.58 42.93
C ARG A 607 -27.30 -33.11 41.58
N THR A 608 -27.47 -32.26 40.60
CA THR A 608 -27.78 -32.65 39.22
C THR A 608 -26.45 -32.83 38.49
N HIS A 609 -26.05 -34.08 38.24
CA HIS A 609 -24.79 -34.37 37.55
C HIS A 609 -24.89 -33.97 36.07
N ASP A 610 -24.15 -32.93 35.72
CA ASP A 610 -23.77 -32.61 34.34
C ASP A 610 -22.35 -31.99 34.37
N ASP A 611 -21.37 -32.78 34.01
CA ASP A 611 -19.98 -32.41 34.05
C ASP A 611 -19.49 -31.79 32.73
N SER A 612 -20.37 -31.68 31.69
CA SER A 612 -19.95 -31.22 30.37
C SER A 612 -19.39 -29.78 30.36
N VAL A 613 -20.08 -28.89 31.09
CA VAL A 613 -19.62 -27.51 31.22
C VAL A 613 -18.38 -27.43 32.10
N ALA A 614 -18.37 -28.13 33.22
CA ALA A 614 -17.21 -28.19 34.13
C ALA A 614 -15.96 -28.72 33.43
N ALA A 615 -16.08 -29.83 32.70
CA ALA A 615 -14.99 -30.41 31.90
C ALA A 615 -14.49 -29.45 30.83
N THR A 616 -15.40 -28.70 30.17
CA THR A 616 -15.01 -27.69 29.18
C THR A 616 -14.19 -26.58 29.82
N VAL A 617 -14.62 -26.07 30.99
CA VAL A 617 -13.89 -25.00 31.70
C VAL A 617 -12.55 -25.50 32.21
N GLU A 618 -12.49 -26.72 32.78
CA GLU A 618 -11.23 -27.33 33.21
C GLU A 618 -10.24 -27.51 32.07
N TYR A 619 -10.69 -28.03 30.94
CA TYR A 619 -9.87 -28.22 29.75
C TYR A 619 -9.35 -26.88 29.20
N ALA A 620 -10.23 -25.88 29.09
CA ALA A 620 -9.89 -24.57 28.62
C ALA A 620 -8.77 -23.91 29.47
N VAL A 621 -8.93 -23.97 30.80
CA VAL A 621 -8.03 -23.30 31.70
C VAL A 621 -6.75 -24.10 31.95
N ASN A 622 -6.86 -25.40 32.22
CA ASN A 622 -5.73 -26.21 32.69
C ASN A 622 -4.93 -26.84 31.54
N VAL A 623 -5.56 -27.10 30.39
CA VAL A 623 -4.90 -27.74 29.25
C VAL A 623 -4.55 -26.71 28.17
N LEU A 624 -5.48 -25.82 27.81
CA LEU A 624 -5.26 -24.81 26.76
C LEU A 624 -4.66 -23.50 27.29
N GLY A 625 -4.67 -23.27 28.61
CA GLY A 625 -4.10 -22.08 29.24
C GLY A 625 -4.86 -20.78 28.93
N ILE A 626 -6.19 -20.91 28.71
CA ILE A 626 -7.07 -19.76 28.45
C ILE A 626 -7.17 -18.90 29.71
N LYS A 627 -7.08 -17.59 29.53
CA LYS A 627 -7.09 -16.61 30.62
C LYS A 627 -8.37 -15.76 30.69
N THR A 628 -9.24 -15.81 29.68
CA THR A 628 -10.49 -15.06 29.66
C THR A 628 -11.66 -15.99 29.39
N ILE A 629 -12.68 -15.94 30.25
CA ILE A 629 -13.92 -16.71 30.13
C ILE A 629 -15.07 -15.72 29.97
N SER A 630 -15.77 -15.80 28.84
CA SER A 630 -16.92 -14.96 28.56
C SER A 630 -18.21 -15.75 28.68
N VAL A 631 -19.22 -15.19 29.34
CA VAL A 631 -20.60 -15.70 29.33
C VAL A 631 -21.47 -14.73 28.55
N CYS A 632 -22.04 -15.20 27.44
CA CYS A 632 -22.88 -14.40 26.56
C CYS A 632 -24.33 -14.86 26.60
N GLY A 633 -25.22 -14.00 27.11
CA GLY A 633 -26.64 -14.12 26.99
C GLY A 633 -27.19 -13.41 25.76
N HIS A 634 -28.49 -13.54 25.51
CA HIS A 634 -29.16 -12.83 24.42
C HIS A 634 -30.62 -12.52 24.74
N SER A 635 -31.19 -11.49 24.09
CA SER A 635 -32.60 -11.17 24.19
C SER A 635 -33.49 -12.31 23.62
N ASN A 636 -34.69 -12.41 24.09
CA ASN A 636 -35.68 -13.41 23.66
C ASN A 636 -35.20 -14.89 23.75
N CYS A 637 -34.46 -15.23 24.82
CA CYS A 637 -33.97 -16.58 25.08
C CYS A 637 -35.11 -17.51 25.49
N GLY A 638 -35.32 -18.57 24.72
CA GLY A 638 -36.39 -19.55 25.00
C GLY A 638 -36.23 -20.29 26.35
N ALA A 639 -34.97 -20.53 26.78
CA ALA A 639 -34.73 -21.15 28.09
C ALA A 639 -35.12 -20.21 29.25
N MET A 640 -34.83 -18.93 29.14
CA MET A 640 -35.24 -17.94 30.14
C MET A 640 -36.76 -17.68 30.11
N ALA A 641 -37.37 -17.72 28.94
CA ALA A 641 -38.82 -17.64 28.82
C ALA A 641 -39.52 -18.82 29.53
N ALA A 642 -39.04 -20.06 29.33
CA ALA A 642 -39.54 -21.22 30.04
C ALA A 642 -39.38 -21.14 31.56
N LEU A 643 -38.26 -20.63 32.05
CA LEU A 643 -38.04 -20.39 33.49
C LEU A 643 -38.99 -19.30 34.04
N LEU A 644 -39.19 -18.21 33.32
CA LEU A 644 -40.05 -17.12 33.71
C LEU A 644 -41.53 -17.58 33.78
N GLY A 645 -41.95 -18.49 32.88
CA GLY A 645 -43.28 -19.14 32.87
C GLY A 645 -43.43 -20.27 33.89
N GLY A 646 -42.47 -20.46 34.81
CA GLY A 646 -42.54 -21.49 35.85
C GLY A 646 -42.20 -22.91 35.38
N GLY A 647 -41.74 -23.11 34.13
CA GLY A 647 -41.30 -24.38 33.58
C GLY A 647 -42.38 -25.38 33.23
N THR A 648 -43.68 -25.02 33.33
CA THR A 648 -44.81 -25.90 33.09
C THR A 648 -44.89 -26.42 31.66
N GLU A 649 -44.55 -25.59 30.68
CA GLU A 649 -44.54 -25.94 29.26
C GLU A 649 -43.56 -27.05 28.90
N VAL A 650 -42.46 -27.13 29.65
CA VAL A 650 -41.34 -28.07 29.38
C VAL A 650 -41.27 -29.23 30.39
N GLU A 651 -42.20 -29.32 31.31
CA GLU A 651 -42.19 -30.34 32.38
C GLU A 651 -42.20 -31.77 31.84
N HIS A 652 -42.86 -31.99 30.72
CA HIS A 652 -42.93 -33.27 30.01
C HIS A 652 -41.60 -33.67 29.36
N LEU A 653 -40.68 -32.72 29.15
CA LEU A 653 -39.32 -32.90 28.57
C LEU A 653 -38.31 -33.16 29.69
N ARG A 654 -38.18 -34.39 30.15
CA ARG A 654 -37.41 -34.79 31.33
C ARG A 654 -35.94 -34.27 31.32
N GLY A 655 -35.28 -34.29 30.17
CA GLY A 655 -33.90 -33.78 30.03
C GLY A 655 -33.83 -32.28 30.21
N LEU A 656 -34.67 -31.55 29.47
CA LEU A 656 -34.71 -30.09 29.50
C LEU A 656 -35.17 -29.57 30.88
N SER A 657 -36.22 -30.18 31.44
CA SER A 657 -36.72 -29.80 32.77
C SER A 657 -35.65 -29.95 33.89
N ARG A 658 -34.81 -31.03 33.82
CA ARG A 658 -33.69 -31.18 34.76
C ARG A 658 -32.60 -30.17 34.52
N TRP A 659 -32.25 -29.90 33.26
CA TRP A 659 -31.23 -28.92 32.89
C TRP A 659 -31.58 -27.50 33.31
N LEU A 660 -32.82 -27.07 33.11
CA LEU A 660 -33.30 -25.75 33.48
C LEU A 660 -33.24 -25.47 34.98
N LYS A 661 -33.19 -26.49 35.84
CA LYS A 661 -32.99 -26.32 37.29
C LYS A 661 -31.68 -25.57 37.62
N HIS A 662 -30.66 -25.64 36.77
CA HIS A 662 -29.45 -24.85 36.91
C HIS A 662 -29.72 -23.34 36.76
N GLY A 663 -30.84 -22.93 36.13
CA GLY A 663 -31.26 -21.53 36.01
C GLY A 663 -32.09 -21.01 37.18
N ASN A 664 -32.48 -21.87 38.17
CA ASN A 664 -33.30 -21.45 39.29
C ASN A 664 -32.68 -20.34 40.13
N HIS A 665 -31.36 -20.30 40.25
CA HIS A 665 -30.68 -19.22 40.96
C HIS A 665 -30.79 -17.88 40.20
N SER A 666 -30.77 -17.91 38.87
CA SER A 666 -30.98 -16.73 38.04
C SER A 666 -32.43 -16.19 38.23
N LEU A 667 -33.40 -17.08 38.24
CA LEU A 667 -34.81 -16.73 38.48
C LEU A 667 -34.99 -16.18 39.91
N ALA A 668 -34.39 -16.83 40.91
CA ALA A 668 -34.48 -16.36 42.31
C ALA A 668 -33.84 -14.96 42.47
N ARG A 669 -32.69 -14.73 41.88
CA ARG A 669 -32.02 -13.40 41.86
C ARG A 669 -32.89 -12.35 41.19
N PHE A 670 -33.50 -12.68 40.05
CA PHE A 670 -34.42 -11.82 39.32
C PHE A 670 -35.66 -11.44 40.16
N LEU A 671 -36.29 -12.42 40.81
CA LEU A 671 -37.48 -12.20 41.66
C LEU A 671 -37.15 -11.42 42.94
N ALA A 672 -35.94 -11.54 43.48
CA ALA A 672 -35.49 -10.83 44.67
C ALA A 672 -35.06 -9.38 44.40
N ALA A 673 -34.79 -9.03 43.16
CA ALA A 673 -34.43 -7.67 42.78
C ALA A 673 -35.68 -6.79 42.74
N ASP A 674 -35.83 -5.90 43.78
CA ASP A 674 -36.79 -4.80 43.74
C ASP A 674 -36.43 -3.86 42.61
N ALA A 675 -37.09 -4.03 41.45
CA ALA A 675 -36.86 -3.16 40.33
C ALA A 675 -37.43 -1.77 40.60
N PRO A 676 -36.65 -0.70 40.76
CA PRO A 676 -37.17 0.65 40.73
C PRO A 676 -37.93 0.86 39.41
N ALA A 677 -39.10 1.47 39.47
CA ALA A 677 -39.83 1.83 38.25
C ALA A 677 -38.95 2.71 37.39
N PRO A 678 -38.71 2.38 36.13
CA PRO A 678 -37.86 3.21 35.27
C PRO A 678 -38.46 4.59 35.09
N ALA A 679 -37.62 5.59 35.00
CA ALA A 679 -38.05 6.98 34.79
C ALA A 679 -38.74 7.17 33.41
N ASP A 680 -38.48 6.30 32.47
CA ASP A 680 -39.10 6.24 31.16
C ASP A 680 -39.66 4.81 30.91
N PRO A 681 -40.97 4.62 30.83
CA PRO A 681 -41.62 3.33 30.62
C PRO A 681 -41.26 2.70 29.27
N ASP A 682 -40.95 3.51 28.24
CA ASP A 682 -40.66 3.03 26.88
C ASP A 682 -39.19 2.57 26.73
N ALA A 683 -38.30 3.00 27.65
CA ALA A 683 -36.90 2.59 27.69
C ALA A 683 -36.63 1.35 28.58
N ALA A 684 -37.66 0.77 29.21
CA ALA A 684 -37.50 -0.33 30.14
C ALA A 684 -37.31 -1.69 29.45
N ASP A 685 -36.24 -2.40 29.83
CA ASP A 685 -36.09 -3.80 29.46
C ASP A 685 -37.32 -4.63 29.83
N SER A 686 -37.79 -5.49 28.93
CA SER A 686 -38.87 -6.44 29.25
C SER A 686 -38.47 -7.37 30.41
N PRO A 687 -39.44 -7.93 31.17
CA PRO A 687 -39.12 -8.89 32.24
C PRO A 687 -38.24 -10.06 31.75
N LEU A 688 -38.43 -10.51 30.52
CA LEU A 688 -37.61 -11.55 29.92
C LEU A 688 -36.17 -11.07 29.64
N THR A 689 -36.01 -9.87 29.08
CA THR A 689 -34.68 -9.29 28.84
C THR A 689 -33.92 -9.09 30.13
N ARG A 690 -34.59 -8.58 31.19
CA ARG A 690 -34.02 -8.45 32.53
C ARG A 690 -33.56 -9.79 33.10
N LEU A 691 -34.38 -10.84 32.98
CA LEU A 691 -34.00 -12.19 33.41
C LEU A 691 -32.80 -12.72 32.61
N CYS A 692 -32.76 -12.49 31.29
CA CYS A 692 -31.62 -12.89 30.46
C CYS A 692 -30.31 -12.20 30.91
N LYS A 693 -30.35 -10.90 31.21
CA LYS A 693 -29.20 -10.13 31.75
C LYS A 693 -28.82 -10.64 33.14
N THR A 694 -29.81 -10.84 34.04
CA THR A 694 -29.57 -11.43 35.38
C THR A 694 -28.97 -12.83 35.30
N ASN A 695 -29.38 -13.61 34.30
CA ASN A 695 -28.80 -14.95 34.06
C ASN A 695 -27.32 -14.87 33.76
N VAL A 696 -26.84 -13.94 32.89
CA VAL A 696 -25.42 -13.78 32.62
C VAL A 696 -24.63 -13.50 33.91
N MET A 697 -25.08 -12.56 34.72
CA MET A 697 -24.44 -12.23 36.01
C MET A 697 -24.40 -13.47 36.93
N GLN A 698 -25.50 -14.21 37.03
CA GLN A 698 -25.54 -15.41 37.85
C GLN A 698 -24.62 -16.52 37.36
N GLN A 699 -24.44 -16.67 36.05
CA GLN A 699 -23.52 -17.69 35.51
C GLN A 699 -22.05 -17.32 35.76
N LEU A 700 -21.69 -16.04 35.78
CA LEU A 700 -20.38 -15.58 36.21
C LEU A 700 -20.12 -15.93 37.71
N ASP A 701 -21.13 -15.73 38.56
CA ASP A 701 -21.06 -16.14 39.98
C ASP A 701 -20.99 -17.66 40.13
N ASN A 702 -21.70 -18.42 39.29
CA ASN A 702 -21.63 -19.87 39.28
C ASN A 702 -20.23 -20.38 38.91
N LEU A 703 -19.52 -19.74 37.96
CA LEU A 703 -18.10 -20.04 37.67
C LEU A 703 -17.21 -19.83 38.90
N ARG A 704 -17.46 -18.81 39.68
CA ARG A 704 -16.72 -18.58 40.94
C ARG A 704 -17.00 -19.62 42.03
N THR A 705 -18.03 -20.47 41.90
CA THR A 705 -18.27 -21.55 42.87
C THR A 705 -17.25 -22.70 42.76
N TYR A 706 -16.50 -22.79 41.65
CA TYR A 706 -15.42 -23.76 41.48
C TYR A 706 -14.17 -23.28 42.22
N PRO A 707 -13.71 -23.98 43.30
CA PRO A 707 -12.63 -23.45 44.15
C PRO A 707 -11.34 -23.11 43.42
N TRP A 708 -10.91 -24.02 42.55
CA TRP A 708 -9.68 -23.86 41.75
C TRP A 708 -9.78 -22.72 40.73
N LEU A 709 -10.97 -22.41 40.21
CA LEU A 709 -11.20 -21.30 39.28
C LEU A 709 -11.25 -19.98 40.05
N ARG A 710 -11.94 -19.95 41.20
CA ARG A 710 -12.04 -18.78 42.07
C ARG A 710 -10.68 -18.28 42.49
N GLU A 711 -9.79 -19.18 42.95
CA GLU A 711 -8.43 -18.81 43.36
C GLU A 711 -7.67 -18.07 42.25
N ARG A 712 -7.80 -18.49 41.01
CA ARG A 712 -7.16 -17.85 39.85
C ARG A 712 -7.83 -16.53 39.44
N VAL A 713 -9.15 -16.46 39.56
CA VAL A 713 -9.89 -15.20 39.31
C VAL A 713 -9.50 -14.16 40.36
N ASP A 714 -9.46 -14.55 41.64
CA ASP A 714 -9.08 -13.67 42.76
C ASP A 714 -7.60 -13.24 42.66
N ALA A 715 -6.74 -14.09 42.10
CA ALA A 715 -5.35 -13.77 41.81
C ALA A 715 -5.16 -12.89 40.54
N GLY A 716 -6.22 -12.61 39.81
CA GLY A 716 -6.14 -11.85 38.54
C GLY A 716 -5.51 -12.63 37.36
N GLU A 717 -5.37 -13.96 37.48
CA GLU A 717 -4.86 -14.80 36.41
C GLU A 717 -5.90 -15.11 35.34
N ILE A 718 -7.18 -15.09 35.74
CA ILE A 718 -8.33 -15.36 34.85
C ILE A 718 -9.33 -14.22 34.99
N GLU A 719 -9.76 -13.74 33.87
CA GLU A 719 -10.78 -12.69 33.73
C GLU A 719 -12.13 -13.31 33.36
N LEU A 720 -13.21 -12.86 34.02
CA LEU A 720 -14.59 -13.24 33.72
C LEU A 720 -15.32 -12.05 33.09
N VAL A 721 -15.88 -12.23 31.89
CA VAL A 721 -16.55 -11.18 31.11
C VAL A 721 -18.02 -11.55 30.88
N GLY A 722 -18.93 -10.66 31.21
CA GLY A 722 -20.35 -10.78 30.90
C GLY A 722 -20.69 -10.06 29.60
N LEU A 723 -21.32 -10.76 28.66
CA LEU A 723 -21.80 -10.21 27.39
C LEU A 723 -23.29 -10.44 27.21
N PHE A 724 -23.96 -9.51 26.55
CA PHE A 724 -25.36 -9.64 26.21
C PHE A 724 -25.61 -9.17 24.77
N LEU A 725 -26.17 -10.04 23.94
CA LEU A 725 -26.53 -9.73 22.55
C LEU A 725 -28.02 -9.33 22.49
N GLU A 726 -28.27 -8.09 22.11
CA GLU A 726 -29.58 -7.62 21.72
C GLU A 726 -29.84 -8.07 20.27
N LEU A 727 -30.80 -8.99 20.06
CA LEU A 727 -31.01 -9.59 18.73
C LEU A 727 -31.67 -8.64 17.74
N GLU A 728 -32.53 -7.75 18.20
CA GLU A 728 -33.29 -6.84 17.33
C GLU A 728 -32.35 -5.76 16.72
N SER A 729 -31.50 -5.18 17.53
CA SER A 729 -30.53 -4.17 17.12
C SER A 729 -29.20 -4.76 16.67
N ALA A 730 -28.97 -6.07 16.88
CA ALA A 730 -27.69 -6.75 16.72
C ALA A 730 -26.55 -6.11 17.54
N THR A 731 -26.87 -5.47 18.64
CA THR A 731 -25.90 -4.76 19.51
C THR A 731 -25.39 -5.68 20.61
N VAL A 732 -24.07 -5.67 20.84
CA VAL A 732 -23.44 -6.37 21.96
C VAL A 732 -23.21 -5.40 23.10
N HIS A 733 -23.62 -5.78 24.29
CA HIS A 733 -23.40 -5.05 25.53
C HIS A 733 -22.40 -5.80 26.39
N VAL A 734 -21.57 -5.07 27.12
CA VAL A 734 -20.64 -5.62 28.10
C VAL A 734 -21.13 -5.29 29.50
N LEU A 735 -20.99 -6.23 30.41
CA LEU A 735 -21.33 -6.04 31.83
C LEU A 735 -20.26 -5.17 32.49
N ASP A 736 -20.68 -4.03 33.06
CA ASP A 736 -19.88 -3.30 34.04
C ASP A 736 -20.02 -3.98 35.40
N PRO A 737 -18.95 -4.62 35.93
CA PRO A 737 -19.04 -5.34 37.22
C PRO A 737 -19.30 -4.44 38.43
N ALA A 738 -18.88 -3.17 38.35
CA ALA A 738 -19.01 -2.23 39.44
C ALA A 738 -20.45 -1.67 39.53
N ALA A 739 -21.06 -1.40 38.41
CA ALA A 739 -22.42 -0.88 38.32
C ALA A 739 -23.50 -1.99 38.22
N GLU A 740 -23.11 -3.23 38.01
CA GLU A 740 -24.00 -4.37 37.66
C GLU A 740 -24.96 -4.07 36.48
N THR A 741 -24.49 -3.29 35.50
CA THR A 741 -25.29 -2.87 34.35
C THR A 741 -24.62 -3.27 33.04
N PHE A 742 -25.41 -3.46 31.99
CA PHE A 742 -24.93 -3.75 30.65
C PHE A 742 -24.87 -2.47 29.83
N VAL A 743 -23.67 -2.13 29.34
CA VAL A 743 -23.42 -0.96 28.50
C VAL A 743 -23.07 -1.38 27.08
N PRO A 744 -23.59 -0.68 26.04
CA PRO A 744 -23.24 -1.00 24.67
C PRO A 744 -21.76 -0.79 24.43
N VAL A 745 -21.13 -1.68 23.64
CA VAL A 745 -19.74 -1.49 23.20
C VAL A 745 -19.73 -0.34 22.19
N PRO A 746 -18.93 0.74 22.37
CA PRO A 746 -18.90 1.86 21.46
C PRO A 746 -18.33 1.45 20.09
N ASP A 747 -18.86 2.06 19.00
CA ASP A 747 -18.46 1.77 17.62
C ASP A 747 -17.02 2.19 17.28
N GLU A 748 -16.44 3.15 18.00
CA GLU A 748 -15.06 3.61 17.83
C GLU A 748 -14.23 3.25 19.06
N ALA A 749 -13.05 2.66 18.83
CA ALA A 749 -12.05 2.56 19.88
C ALA A 749 -11.65 3.99 20.30
N PRO A 750 -11.53 4.32 21.61
CA PRO A 750 -11.07 5.63 22.05
C PRO A 750 -9.72 5.92 21.41
N ASP A 751 -9.63 7.08 20.72
CA ASP A 751 -8.44 7.55 20.02
C ASP A 751 -7.19 7.41 20.89
N GLY A 752 -6.18 6.76 20.34
CA GLY A 752 -4.87 6.43 20.85
C GLY A 752 -4.27 7.28 21.96
N GLY A 753 -4.58 6.94 23.18
CA GLY A 753 -3.89 7.41 24.38
C GLY A 753 -3.79 6.26 25.37
N GLY A 754 -2.75 5.43 25.21
CA GLY A 754 -2.55 4.23 26.02
C GLY A 754 -2.40 4.50 27.51
N LYS A 755 -3.51 4.71 28.22
CA LYS A 755 -3.60 4.57 29.69
C LYS A 755 -4.99 4.16 30.19
N ASP A 756 -6.07 4.28 29.39
CA ASP A 756 -7.43 4.06 29.88
C ASP A 756 -8.08 2.72 29.46
N ALA A 757 -7.35 1.85 28.76
CA ALA A 757 -7.84 0.50 28.43
C ALA A 757 -8.02 -0.44 29.67
N LYS A 758 -7.60 0.00 30.85
CA LYS A 758 -7.78 -0.75 32.11
C LYS A 758 -9.07 -0.40 32.87
N SER A 759 -9.89 0.56 32.40
CA SER A 759 -11.12 0.95 33.08
C SER A 759 -12.39 0.31 32.52
N LEU A 760 -12.28 -0.48 31.43
CA LEU A 760 -13.41 -1.25 30.83
C LEU A 760 -13.26 -2.76 31.00
N THR A 761 -12.27 -3.21 31.77
CA THR A 761 -12.08 -4.61 32.15
C THR A 761 -12.25 -4.82 33.64
#